data_028b1a2eb903d136050c7eba87056938
#
_entry.id   028b1a2eb903d136050c7eba87056938
#
_cell.length_a   1.000
_cell.length_b   1.000
_cell.length_c   1.000
_cell.angle_alpha   90.00
_cell.angle_beta   90.00
_cell.angle_gamma   90.00
#
_symmetry.space_group_name_H-M   'P 1'
#
loop_
_entity.id
_entity.type
_entity.pdbx_description
1 polymer ?
#
loop_
_entity_poly.entity_id
_entity_poly.type
_entity_poly.pdbx_seq_one_letter_code
_entity_poly.pdbx_strand_id
1 'polypeptide(L)'
;MRIRSWFQPALSPEKQTSSAGDGLASTSLDRRLFLILAALAVIYAFLAGLRTLADPDLGWQMASGRWIVQHHQIFSADVFSFTVPGAAWIYPPGAQVLFYCLYRLGGYALLSWFGAAVCAGTVALLLRRGSAFTAAIAIIVLPLIAQRSAPRAEIFTTLLFAAYLSLLWENYKTGRARLIWLPLLMFGWVNLHLGFIAGLALIAGFIGLEILEMLFGRARRQAAIDRLRRAWPWYVTTALATLLNPWGWNLYSALVRQNRAMATHARFIAEWESAHWSWHGLVGSFSQQPNQFTLAIVLLLVAITGLLALLQVQPGATILLAGALYATMHYVRLAALASCVVVVVGGAVLSAAAAQVSRRIPHVRTRSLLAIAGTAAMAVIAVICMVLFVSDHVYLASNSRTNFGAGLSWWFPEAAADFVVKDNLPPEVFNSFNEGGFILWKLGEKYRDYMDGRSIPFGVEAFERERELLGSSLDSPRWQQEAEKYNLNTIIVQLDSEEIAFDQMQDLCNAANWRPVYLDEIAMVLVRRTPKNEDVINRLQISCPTTPIPATMPARNTRTFRRWLNSAYILLALRRKSEALIATDNAQLIFPGSSSLHWVRGNILYASSRRAEAEEEWLTALSLTPGRADPLVWSRLAELYTQQDRIPEALHAWQQAIQFTGDAMLKANSFLQVARLELKSGHPREALQALDEAVRSAPPQLLALNQGRSFSFDVAQGRAASSRRLGDIAQAITFQEQAVHLAPNAAEAWSYLAKLYQQQGRTADQQRAEQRAKALEATSPAP
;
A
#
# COMPACT_ATOMS: atom_id res chain seq x y z
N MET A 1 32.99 26.93 -4.54
CA MET A 1 33.46 28.04 -3.64
C MET A 1 32.49 29.23 -3.58
N ARG A 2 31.87 29.71 -4.68
CA ARG A 2 30.98 30.90 -4.64
C ARG A 2 29.61 30.69 -3.93
N ILE A 3 29.07 29.48 -3.86
CA ILE A 3 27.78 29.21 -3.18
C ILE A 3 27.92 29.27 -1.65
N ARG A 4 29.06 28.84 -1.09
CA ARG A 4 29.31 28.87 0.36
C ARG A 4 29.34 30.30 0.94
N SER A 5 29.80 31.30 0.17
CA SER A 5 29.82 32.72 0.59
C SER A 5 28.38 33.33 0.69
N TRP A 6 27.37 32.70 0.10
CA TRP A 6 26.00 33.15 0.17
C TRP A 6 25.31 32.86 1.51
N PHE A 7 25.83 31.89 2.25
CA PHE A 7 25.23 31.39 3.47
C PHE A 7 26.09 31.60 4.74
N GLN A 8 27.25 32.25 4.63
CA GLN A 8 28.05 32.61 5.82
C GLN A 8 27.46 33.82 6.54
N PRO A 9 27.39 33.82 7.90
CA PRO A 9 26.94 34.99 8.65
C PRO A 9 27.93 36.13 8.43
N ALA A 10 27.44 37.32 8.07
CA ALA A 10 28.22 38.51 7.99
C ALA A 10 28.77 38.87 9.38
N LEU A 11 30.09 38.73 9.56
CA LEU A 11 30.79 39.25 10.75
C LEU A 11 30.97 40.74 10.55
N SER A 12 30.05 41.55 11.05
CA SER A 12 30.22 42.88 11.65
C SER A 12 28.89 43.59 11.87
N PRO A 13 28.65 44.23 13.00
CA PRO A 13 27.45 45.02 13.23
C PRO A 13 27.70 46.46 12.75
N GLU A 14 27.48 46.73 11.48
CA GLU A 14 27.22 48.13 11.08
C GLU A 14 25.82 48.52 11.53
N LYS A 15 25.77 49.58 12.36
CA LYS A 15 24.54 50.24 12.78
C LYS A 15 23.79 50.78 11.56
N GLN A 16 22.82 50.01 11.01
CA GLN A 16 21.82 50.56 10.15
C GLN A 16 20.66 51.07 11.04
N THR A 17 20.54 52.37 11.12
CA THR A 17 19.34 53.06 11.59
C THR A 17 18.20 52.81 10.59
N SER A 18 17.54 51.64 10.67
CA SER A 18 16.23 51.43 10.06
C SER A 18 15.20 52.07 10.97
N SER A 19 14.30 52.87 10.43
CA SER A 19 13.21 53.49 11.19
C SER A 19 12.44 52.39 11.96
N ALA A 20 12.23 52.57 13.25
CA ALA A 20 11.57 51.61 14.13
C ALA A 20 10.17 51.22 13.63
N GLY A 21 9.53 52.08 12.79
CA GLY A 21 8.24 51.82 12.17
C GLY A 21 8.22 50.75 11.10
N ASP A 22 9.27 50.66 10.26
CA ASP A 22 9.33 49.67 9.17
C ASP A 22 9.60 48.22 9.67
N GLY A 23 10.32 48.10 10.78
CA GLY A 23 10.59 46.81 11.44
C GLY A 23 9.33 46.23 12.10
N LEU A 24 8.49 47.05 12.73
CA LEU A 24 7.24 46.64 13.36
C LEU A 24 6.15 46.28 12.33
N ALA A 25 6.10 46.96 11.19
CA ALA A 25 5.18 46.67 10.10
C ALA A 25 5.53 45.33 9.38
N SER A 26 6.80 45.08 9.17
CA SER A 26 7.28 43.82 8.57
C SER A 26 6.97 42.62 9.46
N THR A 27 7.23 42.68 10.76
CA THR A 27 6.92 41.57 11.70
C THR A 27 5.42 41.34 11.85
N SER A 28 4.59 42.36 11.74
CA SER A 28 3.11 42.23 11.78
C SER A 28 2.57 41.54 10.51
N LEU A 29 3.10 41.87 9.33
CA LEU A 29 2.74 41.24 8.07
C LEU A 29 3.11 39.76 8.06
N ASP A 30 4.35 39.42 8.40
CA ASP A 30 4.83 38.01 8.42
C ASP A 30 3.96 37.16 9.36
N ARG A 31 3.56 37.68 10.49
CA ARG A 31 2.64 36.99 11.41
C ARG A 31 1.26 36.80 10.82
N ARG A 32 0.70 37.78 10.12
CA ARG A 32 -0.62 37.65 9.45
C ARG A 32 -0.57 36.58 8.34
N LEU A 33 0.48 36.61 7.49
CA LEU A 33 0.66 35.64 6.42
C LEU A 33 0.80 34.21 6.97
N PHE A 34 1.58 34.07 8.06
CA PHE A 34 1.65 32.78 8.77
C PHE A 34 0.30 32.31 9.28
N LEU A 35 -0.47 33.18 9.96
CA LEU A 35 -1.77 32.78 10.52
C LEU A 35 -2.77 32.36 9.45
N ILE A 36 -2.76 33.01 8.28
CA ILE A 36 -3.60 32.63 7.13
C ILE A 36 -3.24 31.23 6.66
N LEU A 37 -1.96 30.96 6.36
CA LEU A 37 -1.52 29.65 5.90
C LEU A 37 -1.70 28.56 6.97
N ALA A 38 -1.48 28.88 8.24
CA ALA A 38 -1.69 27.96 9.35
C ALA A 38 -3.16 27.56 9.49
N ALA A 39 -4.07 28.52 9.39
CA ALA A 39 -5.51 28.25 9.42
C ALA A 39 -5.92 27.38 8.23
N LEU A 40 -5.46 27.70 7.01
CA LEU A 40 -5.72 26.87 5.82
C LEU A 40 -5.14 25.47 5.97
N ALA A 41 -3.93 25.31 6.49
CA ALA A 41 -3.30 24.00 6.71
C ALA A 41 -4.11 23.15 7.70
N VAL A 42 -4.62 23.74 8.79
CA VAL A 42 -5.43 23.03 9.80
C VAL A 42 -6.80 22.64 9.24
N ILE A 43 -7.46 23.55 8.50
CA ILE A 43 -8.73 23.24 7.83
C ILE A 43 -8.54 22.14 6.80
N TYR A 44 -7.49 22.24 5.98
CA TYR A 44 -7.16 21.22 5.00
C TYR A 44 -6.86 19.87 5.67
N ALA A 45 -6.12 19.85 6.80
CA ALA A 45 -5.86 18.64 7.56
C ALA A 45 -7.14 17.98 8.08
N PHE A 46 -8.08 18.79 8.55
CA PHE A 46 -9.38 18.31 9.00
C PHE A 46 -10.18 17.70 7.84
N LEU A 47 -10.25 18.37 6.71
CA LEU A 47 -10.99 17.89 5.53
C LEU A 47 -10.34 16.63 4.94
N ALA A 48 -9.00 16.59 4.80
CA ALA A 48 -8.30 15.42 4.29
C ALA A 48 -8.34 14.22 5.26
N GLY A 49 -8.44 14.49 6.56
CA GLY A 49 -8.63 13.46 7.60
C GLY A 49 -10.07 12.94 7.71
N LEU A 50 -11.07 13.71 7.23
CA LEU A 50 -12.47 13.31 7.27
C LEU A 50 -12.81 12.39 6.13
N ARG A 51 -12.72 11.09 6.40
CA ARG A 51 -12.92 10.03 5.41
C ARG A 51 -13.67 8.84 5.97
N THR A 52 -14.28 8.05 5.08
CA THR A 52 -14.93 6.78 5.45
C THR A 52 -13.89 5.78 5.94
N LEU A 53 -14.29 4.94 6.88
CA LEU A 53 -13.43 3.98 7.57
C LEU A 53 -13.23 2.74 6.70
N ALA A 54 -11.99 2.43 6.32
CA ALA A 54 -11.62 1.26 5.54
C ALA A 54 -10.37 0.55 6.10
N ASP A 55 -9.99 0.86 7.34
CA ASP A 55 -8.79 0.27 7.94
C ASP A 55 -9.12 -1.12 8.51
N PRO A 56 -8.42 -2.19 8.05
CA PRO A 56 -8.66 -3.57 8.50
C PRO A 56 -8.49 -3.76 10.01
N ASP A 57 -7.59 -2.99 10.63
CA ASP A 57 -7.27 -3.14 12.05
C ASP A 57 -8.34 -2.57 12.99
N LEU A 58 -9.17 -1.64 12.51
CA LEU A 58 -10.18 -1.00 13.35
C LEU A 58 -11.16 -2.02 13.93
N GLY A 59 -11.54 -3.02 13.16
CA GLY A 59 -12.52 -4.04 13.55
C GLY A 59 -12.07 -4.83 14.78
N TRP A 60 -10.89 -5.45 14.74
CA TRP A 60 -10.39 -6.22 15.89
C TRP A 60 -10.11 -5.32 17.10
N GLN A 61 -9.71 -4.06 16.89
CA GLN A 61 -9.51 -3.12 17.99
C GLN A 61 -10.84 -2.77 18.68
N MET A 62 -11.92 -2.56 17.93
CA MET A 62 -13.24 -2.34 18.51
C MET A 62 -13.79 -3.60 19.19
N ALA A 63 -13.58 -4.80 18.61
CA ALA A 63 -13.97 -6.06 19.22
C ALA A 63 -13.26 -6.28 20.56
N SER A 64 -11.96 -6.00 20.61
CA SER A 64 -11.15 -6.07 21.83
C SER A 64 -11.62 -5.06 22.88
N GLY A 65 -11.89 -3.81 22.46
CA GLY A 65 -12.41 -2.79 23.35
C GLY A 65 -13.78 -3.13 23.92
N ARG A 66 -14.67 -3.74 23.11
CA ARG A 66 -15.96 -4.27 23.55
C ARG A 66 -15.78 -5.34 24.61
N TRP A 67 -14.92 -6.30 24.35
CA TRP A 67 -14.66 -7.40 25.28
C TRP A 67 -14.12 -6.89 26.63
N ILE A 68 -13.11 -5.99 26.61
CA ILE A 68 -12.53 -5.39 27.82
C ILE A 68 -13.59 -4.65 28.64
N VAL A 69 -14.45 -3.87 28.00
CA VAL A 69 -15.50 -3.11 28.70
C VAL A 69 -16.59 -4.02 29.27
N GLN A 70 -16.95 -5.09 28.55
CA GLN A 70 -18.00 -6.02 29.01
C GLN A 70 -17.54 -6.94 30.15
N HIS A 71 -16.28 -7.41 30.08
CA HIS A 71 -15.74 -8.35 31.06
C HIS A 71 -14.97 -7.67 32.20
N HIS A 72 -14.73 -6.34 32.11
CA HIS A 72 -13.95 -5.58 33.09
C HIS A 72 -12.53 -6.14 33.34
N GLN A 73 -11.93 -6.75 32.31
CA GLN A 73 -10.62 -7.40 32.38
C GLN A 73 -9.78 -7.06 31.14
N ILE A 74 -8.47 -6.99 31.33
CA ILE A 74 -7.51 -6.94 30.23
C ILE A 74 -6.99 -8.36 30.02
N PHE A 75 -7.24 -8.93 28.85
CA PHE A 75 -6.78 -10.28 28.56
C PHE A 75 -5.31 -10.30 28.14
N SER A 76 -4.60 -11.37 28.53
CA SER A 76 -3.19 -11.60 28.20
C SER A 76 -2.99 -12.65 27.11
N ALA A 77 -4.06 -13.34 26.74
CA ALA A 77 -4.08 -14.40 25.74
C ALA A 77 -5.21 -14.14 24.73
N ASP A 78 -5.03 -14.57 23.50
CA ASP A 78 -6.03 -14.42 22.44
C ASP A 78 -7.29 -15.24 22.71
N VAL A 79 -8.43 -14.57 22.60
CA VAL A 79 -9.78 -15.15 22.80
C VAL A 79 -10.60 -15.15 21.51
N PHE A 80 -10.08 -14.59 20.41
CA PHE A 80 -10.82 -14.30 19.20
C PHE A 80 -10.61 -15.34 18.11
N SER A 81 -9.36 -15.78 17.88
CA SER A 81 -9.04 -16.67 16.77
C SER A 81 -8.99 -18.13 17.20
N PHE A 82 -9.62 -19.01 16.42
CA PHE A 82 -9.55 -20.45 16.68
C PHE A 82 -8.29 -21.10 16.11
N THR A 83 -7.55 -20.43 15.21
CA THR A 83 -6.32 -20.94 14.60
C THR A 83 -5.08 -20.76 15.49
N VAL A 84 -5.13 -19.78 16.39
CA VAL A 84 -4.04 -19.43 17.34
C VAL A 84 -4.55 -19.27 18.77
N PRO A 85 -5.28 -20.25 19.32
CA PRO A 85 -5.92 -20.13 20.62
C PRO A 85 -4.87 -19.92 21.71
N GLY A 86 -5.10 -18.93 22.57
CA GLY A 86 -4.20 -18.63 23.69
C GLY A 86 -2.87 -17.97 23.31
N ALA A 87 -2.70 -17.51 22.07
CA ALA A 87 -1.54 -16.72 21.69
C ALA A 87 -1.42 -15.47 22.55
N ALA A 88 -0.18 -15.06 22.89
CA ALA A 88 0.04 -13.94 23.79
C ALA A 88 -0.54 -12.63 23.26
N TRP A 89 -1.37 -11.97 24.06
CA TRP A 89 -1.92 -10.65 23.75
C TRP A 89 -1.01 -9.55 24.31
N ILE A 90 -0.56 -8.65 23.43
CA ILE A 90 0.43 -7.62 23.76
C ILE A 90 0.04 -6.24 23.21
N TYR A 91 -1.19 -6.09 22.74
CA TYR A 91 -1.65 -4.83 22.14
C TYR A 91 -2.19 -3.89 23.22
N PRO A 92 -1.70 -2.63 23.32
CA PRO A 92 -2.12 -1.66 24.32
C PRO A 92 -3.64 -1.44 24.34
N PRO A 93 -4.32 -1.55 25.51
CA PRO A 93 -5.77 -1.58 25.59
C PRO A 93 -6.44 -0.21 25.42
N GLY A 94 -5.70 0.89 25.67
CA GLY A 94 -6.28 2.22 25.72
C GLY A 94 -6.93 2.66 24.42
N ALA A 95 -6.28 2.42 23.27
CA ALA A 95 -6.85 2.74 21.96
C ALA A 95 -8.09 1.89 21.66
N GLN A 96 -8.06 0.62 22.00
CA GLN A 96 -9.15 -0.35 21.80
C GLN A 96 -10.42 0.08 22.54
N VAL A 97 -10.28 0.37 23.83
CA VAL A 97 -11.39 0.87 24.66
C VAL A 97 -11.91 2.21 24.15
N LEU A 98 -11.00 3.14 23.80
CA LEU A 98 -11.40 4.45 23.28
C LEU A 98 -12.21 4.33 21.98
N PHE A 99 -11.77 3.52 21.00
CA PHE A 99 -12.50 3.35 19.75
C PHE A 99 -13.87 2.70 19.97
N TYR A 100 -13.96 1.72 20.84
CA TYR A 100 -15.24 1.13 21.20
C TYR A 100 -16.18 2.15 21.87
N CYS A 101 -15.69 2.98 22.80
CA CYS A 101 -16.48 4.02 23.44
C CYS A 101 -16.95 5.08 22.42
N LEU A 102 -16.06 5.54 21.54
CA LEU A 102 -16.44 6.48 20.48
C LEU A 102 -17.51 5.88 19.54
N TYR A 103 -17.37 4.61 19.19
CA TYR A 103 -18.38 3.92 18.40
C TYR A 103 -19.73 3.85 19.14
N ARG A 104 -19.72 3.53 20.43
CA ARG A 104 -20.94 3.52 21.25
C ARG A 104 -21.64 4.86 21.35
N LEU A 105 -20.89 5.96 21.30
CA LEU A 105 -21.41 7.34 21.40
C LEU A 105 -21.96 7.86 20.07
N GLY A 106 -21.36 7.52 18.94
CA GLY A 106 -21.75 8.11 17.65
C GLY A 106 -21.44 7.26 16.42
N GLY A 107 -21.28 5.93 16.60
CA GLY A 107 -21.07 4.99 15.53
C GLY A 107 -19.78 5.25 14.72
N TYR A 108 -19.75 4.71 13.52
CA TYR A 108 -18.63 4.92 12.59
C TYR A 108 -18.42 6.39 12.21
N ALA A 109 -19.49 7.20 12.21
CA ALA A 109 -19.38 8.62 11.88
C ALA A 109 -18.51 9.37 12.90
N LEU A 110 -18.70 9.15 14.21
CA LEU A 110 -17.88 9.79 15.23
C LEU A 110 -16.41 9.37 15.16
N LEU A 111 -16.12 8.13 14.80
CA LEU A 111 -14.75 7.67 14.56
C LEU A 111 -14.10 8.41 13.38
N SER A 112 -14.82 8.66 12.29
CA SER A 112 -14.31 9.45 11.17
C SER A 112 -14.02 10.90 11.59
N TRP A 113 -14.92 11.53 12.34
CA TRP A 113 -14.72 12.88 12.90
C TRP A 113 -13.54 12.94 13.86
N PHE A 114 -13.36 11.90 14.68
CA PHE A 114 -12.21 11.79 15.57
C PHE A 114 -10.91 11.72 14.78
N GLY A 115 -10.84 10.90 13.71
CA GLY A 115 -9.67 10.84 12.83
C GLY A 115 -9.32 12.20 12.22
N ALA A 116 -10.34 12.93 11.72
CA ALA A 116 -10.18 14.28 11.20
C ALA A 116 -9.64 15.26 12.25
N ALA A 117 -10.19 15.23 13.47
CA ALA A 117 -9.76 16.08 14.57
C ALA A 117 -8.30 15.80 14.98
N VAL A 118 -7.89 14.52 15.04
CA VAL A 118 -6.50 14.14 15.34
C VAL A 118 -5.55 14.58 14.23
N CYS A 119 -5.94 14.47 12.97
CA CYS A 119 -5.14 14.96 11.83
C CYS A 119 -4.91 16.47 11.93
N ALA A 120 -5.99 17.24 12.14
CA ALA A 120 -5.93 18.69 12.34
C ALA A 120 -5.09 19.07 13.58
N GLY A 121 -5.25 18.34 14.68
CA GLY A 121 -4.47 18.52 15.90
C GLY A 121 -2.99 18.26 15.70
N THR A 122 -2.63 17.24 14.92
CA THR A 122 -1.24 16.94 14.55
C THR A 122 -0.61 18.12 13.81
N VAL A 123 -1.29 18.63 12.77
CA VAL A 123 -0.80 19.79 12.02
C VAL A 123 -0.72 21.04 12.89
N ALA A 124 -1.73 21.30 13.73
CA ALA A 124 -1.71 22.43 14.66
C ALA A 124 -0.51 22.38 15.63
N LEU A 125 -0.15 21.18 16.13
CA LEU A 125 1.04 20.99 16.98
C LEU A 125 2.35 21.28 16.22
N LEU A 126 2.46 20.83 14.96
CA LEU A 126 3.64 21.10 14.12
C LEU A 126 3.80 22.60 13.81
N LEU A 127 2.68 23.34 13.69
CA LEU A 127 2.67 24.77 13.39
C LEU A 127 2.81 25.69 14.62
N ARG A 128 2.75 25.13 15.82
CA ARG A 128 2.67 25.92 17.08
C ARG A 128 3.69 27.06 17.20
N ARG A 129 4.90 26.87 16.68
CA ARG A 129 5.98 27.86 16.65
C ARG A 129 6.61 28.00 15.26
N GLY A 130 5.78 27.84 14.26
CA GLY A 130 6.20 27.85 12.86
C GLY A 130 6.25 29.26 12.26
N SER A 131 6.56 29.27 10.99
CA SER A 131 6.56 30.43 10.10
C SER A 131 5.67 30.18 8.89
N ALA A 132 5.52 31.15 7.99
CA ALA A 132 4.82 30.95 6.73
C ALA A 132 5.42 29.79 5.91
N PHE A 133 6.73 29.57 5.94
CA PHE A 133 7.38 28.43 5.30
C PHE A 133 7.01 27.09 5.96
N THR A 134 6.94 27.07 7.28
CA THR A 134 6.48 25.88 8.03
C THR A 134 5.04 25.51 7.61
N ALA A 135 4.15 26.49 7.51
CA ALA A 135 2.76 26.26 7.08
C ALA A 135 2.67 25.86 5.60
N ALA A 136 3.50 26.45 4.73
CA ALA A 136 3.57 26.07 3.33
C ALA A 136 4.02 24.61 3.13
N ILE A 137 5.08 24.18 3.84
CA ILE A 137 5.51 22.77 3.81
C ILE A 137 4.40 21.87 4.34
N ALA A 138 3.73 22.25 5.46
CA ALA A 138 2.65 21.46 6.02
C ALA A 138 1.52 21.24 4.99
N ILE A 139 1.12 22.25 4.22
CA ILE A 139 0.14 22.12 3.14
C ILE A 139 0.61 21.11 2.09
N ILE A 140 1.86 21.16 1.69
CA ILE A 140 2.41 20.28 0.63
C ILE A 140 2.47 18.81 1.07
N VAL A 141 2.93 18.55 2.31
CA VAL A 141 3.16 17.17 2.80
C VAL A 141 1.92 16.54 3.42
N LEU A 142 0.83 17.32 3.58
CA LEU A 142 -0.37 16.91 4.29
C LEU A 142 -0.97 15.58 3.80
N PRO A 143 -1.03 15.28 2.50
CA PRO A 143 -1.61 14.02 2.05
C PRO A 143 -0.98 12.79 2.71
N LEU A 144 0.34 12.77 2.96
CA LEU A 144 0.99 11.66 3.67
C LEU A 144 0.67 11.62 5.16
N ILE A 145 0.53 12.77 5.81
CA ILE A 145 0.08 12.83 7.21
C ILE A 145 -1.36 12.32 7.31
N ALA A 146 -2.23 12.76 6.39
CA ALA A 146 -3.63 12.36 6.36
C ALA A 146 -3.82 10.87 6.11
N GLN A 147 -2.96 10.20 5.34
CA GLN A 147 -3.02 8.74 5.16
C GLN A 147 -2.97 7.98 6.49
N ARG A 148 -2.25 8.50 7.49
CA ARG A 148 -2.10 7.89 8.82
C ARG A 148 -3.11 8.44 9.84
N SER A 149 -4.16 9.10 9.40
CA SER A 149 -5.25 9.62 10.25
C SER A 149 -6.47 8.70 10.33
N ALA A 150 -6.42 7.50 9.74
CA ALA A 150 -7.45 6.49 9.96
C ALA A 150 -7.52 6.13 11.46
N PRO A 151 -8.74 5.96 12.03
CA PRO A 151 -8.91 5.55 13.41
C PRO A 151 -8.40 4.12 13.64
N ARG A 152 -7.13 4.00 13.85
CA ARG A 152 -6.44 2.82 14.38
C ARG A 152 -5.38 3.29 15.37
N ALA A 153 -4.87 2.42 16.22
CA ALA A 153 -3.96 2.81 17.30
C ALA A 153 -2.74 3.63 16.82
N GLU A 154 -2.29 3.45 15.58
CA GLU A 154 -1.19 4.19 14.97
C GLU A 154 -1.44 5.71 14.87
N ILE A 155 -2.70 6.16 14.82
CA ILE A 155 -3.04 7.59 14.74
C ILE A 155 -2.43 8.39 15.91
N PHE A 156 -2.35 7.77 17.10
CA PHE A 156 -1.75 8.38 18.29
C PHE A 156 -0.24 8.54 18.14
N THR A 157 0.41 7.64 17.39
CA THR A 157 1.86 7.77 17.14
C THR A 157 2.17 9.01 16.33
N THR A 158 1.44 9.31 15.28
CA THR A 158 1.68 10.51 14.47
C THR A 158 1.43 11.79 15.29
N LEU A 159 0.35 11.83 16.07
CA LEU A 159 0.02 12.96 16.96
C LEU A 159 1.07 13.19 18.03
N LEU A 160 1.44 12.13 18.77
CA LEU A 160 2.36 12.23 19.91
C LEU A 160 3.80 12.43 19.43
N PHE A 161 4.18 11.88 18.28
CA PHE A 161 5.45 12.19 17.62
C PHE A 161 5.57 13.67 17.27
N ALA A 162 4.52 14.27 16.71
CA ALA A 162 4.47 15.71 16.41
C ALA A 162 4.62 16.55 17.69
N ALA A 163 3.96 16.14 18.78
CA ALA A 163 4.09 16.81 20.09
C ALA A 163 5.53 16.70 20.63
N TYR A 164 6.11 15.51 20.62
CA TYR A 164 7.49 15.26 21.04
C TYR A 164 8.50 16.05 20.22
N LEU A 165 8.39 15.96 18.90
CA LEU A 165 9.26 16.68 17.98
C LEU A 165 9.22 18.19 18.24
N SER A 166 8.01 18.74 18.41
CA SER A 166 7.83 20.18 18.68
C SER A 166 8.44 20.59 20.02
N LEU A 167 8.27 19.79 21.08
CA LEU A 167 8.85 20.08 22.41
C LEU A 167 10.36 19.96 22.41
N LEU A 168 10.91 18.89 21.83
CA LEU A 168 12.36 18.64 21.80
C LEU A 168 13.08 19.65 20.91
N TRP A 169 12.50 19.98 19.74
CA TRP A 169 13.05 20.99 18.84
C TRP A 169 13.02 22.40 19.49
N GLU A 170 11.93 22.76 20.18
CA GLU A 170 11.86 23.98 20.96
C GLU A 170 12.94 24.02 22.05
N ASN A 171 13.12 22.93 22.81
CA ASN A 171 14.16 22.85 23.84
C ASN A 171 15.57 23.00 23.24
N TYR A 172 15.84 22.30 22.13
CA TYR A 172 17.12 22.39 21.42
C TYR A 172 17.44 23.80 20.94
N LYS A 173 16.44 24.52 20.41
CA LYS A 173 16.63 25.89 19.90
C LYS A 173 16.66 26.97 21.00
N THR A 174 15.86 26.84 22.03
CA THR A 174 15.64 27.93 23.01
C THR A 174 16.01 27.60 24.46
N GLY A 175 16.10 26.30 24.78
CA GLY A 175 16.28 25.80 26.15
C GLY A 175 15.10 26.08 27.10
N ARG A 176 13.93 26.47 26.59
CA ARG A 176 12.78 26.96 27.39
C ARG A 176 11.53 26.08 27.31
N ALA A 177 11.61 24.91 26.67
CA ALA A 177 10.45 24.03 26.57
C ALA A 177 10.05 23.45 27.94
N ARG A 178 8.74 23.22 28.14
CA ARG A 178 8.20 22.57 29.33
C ARG A 178 8.27 21.03 29.18
N LEU A 179 9.44 20.46 29.49
CA LEU A 179 9.73 19.04 29.27
C LEU A 179 8.96 18.11 30.20
N ILE A 180 8.26 18.61 31.23
CA ILE A 180 7.34 17.84 32.08
C ILE A 180 6.25 17.12 31.26
N TRP A 181 5.90 17.62 30.09
CA TRP A 181 4.93 16.98 29.21
C TRP A 181 5.44 15.67 28.61
N LEU A 182 6.76 15.47 28.49
CA LEU A 182 7.31 14.24 27.90
C LEU A 182 6.90 12.96 28.64
N PRO A 183 7.12 12.82 29.97
CA PRO A 183 6.69 11.61 30.69
C PRO A 183 5.16 11.46 30.73
N LEU A 184 4.40 12.56 30.83
CA LEU A 184 2.92 12.49 30.81
C LEU A 184 2.38 11.99 29.47
N LEU A 185 2.90 12.52 28.36
CA LEU A 185 2.52 12.06 27.04
C LEU A 185 3.00 10.63 26.78
N MET A 186 4.17 10.22 27.31
CA MET A 186 4.69 8.85 27.17
C MET A 186 3.80 7.84 27.89
N PHE A 187 3.34 8.17 29.11
CA PHE A 187 2.37 7.33 29.82
C PHE A 187 1.12 7.07 28.99
N GLY A 188 0.57 8.11 28.36
CA GLY A 188 -0.55 7.94 27.43
C GLY A 188 -0.15 7.09 26.20
N TRP A 189 1.00 7.38 25.59
CA TRP A 189 1.44 6.74 24.36
C TRP A 189 1.68 5.24 24.51
N VAL A 190 2.37 4.81 25.57
CA VAL A 190 2.64 3.38 25.83
C VAL A 190 1.38 2.55 26.02
N ASN A 191 0.30 3.18 26.53
CA ASN A 191 -1.01 2.54 26.71
C ASN A 191 -1.95 2.67 25.51
N LEU A 192 -1.57 3.44 24.48
CA LEU A 192 -2.35 3.63 23.26
C LEU A 192 -1.77 2.86 22.06
N HIS A 193 -0.45 2.87 21.87
CA HIS A 193 0.18 2.24 20.71
C HIS A 193 1.65 1.87 20.91
N LEU A 194 2.08 0.75 20.34
CA LEU A 194 3.47 0.26 20.39
C LEU A 194 4.49 1.23 19.73
N GLY A 195 4.02 2.18 18.93
CA GLY A 195 4.84 3.22 18.28
C GLY A 195 5.50 4.23 19.23
N PHE A 196 5.31 4.12 20.57
CA PHE A 196 6.00 4.93 21.57
C PHE A 196 7.53 4.87 21.47
N ILE A 197 8.06 3.80 20.88
CA ILE A 197 9.49 3.66 20.53
C ILE A 197 10.00 4.82 19.69
N ALA A 198 9.18 5.39 18.79
CA ALA A 198 9.57 6.56 18.00
C ALA A 198 9.82 7.80 18.88
N GLY A 199 9.10 7.92 20.01
CA GLY A 199 9.33 8.97 21.00
C GLY A 199 10.67 8.79 21.74
N LEU A 200 11.00 7.56 22.12
CA LEU A 200 12.32 7.25 22.71
C LEU A 200 13.45 7.47 21.71
N ALA A 201 13.25 7.11 20.45
CA ALA A 201 14.21 7.35 19.38
C ALA A 201 14.45 8.86 19.14
N LEU A 202 13.41 9.70 19.20
CA LEU A 202 13.57 11.15 19.16
C LEU A 202 14.39 11.66 20.34
N ILE A 203 14.11 11.23 21.56
CA ILE A 203 14.88 11.62 22.75
C ILE A 203 16.35 11.23 22.56
N ALA A 204 16.62 9.98 22.18
CA ALA A 204 17.98 9.51 21.92
C ALA A 204 18.67 10.33 20.82
N GLY A 205 17.96 10.66 19.74
CA GLY A 205 18.46 11.53 18.68
C GLY A 205 18.85 12.92 19.20
N PHE A 206 17.98 13.56 19.99
CA PHE A 206 18.29 14.88 20.56
C PHE A 206 19.41 14.83 21.60
N ILE A 207 19.52 13.78 22.42
CA ILE A 207 20.69 13.55 23.29
C ILE A 207 21.97 13.46 22.44
N GLY A 208 21.94 12.70 21.36
CA GLY A 208 23.06 12.57 20.43
C GLY A 208 23.48 13.93 19.83
N LEU A 209 22.51 14.77 19.45
CA LEU A 209 22.77 16.14 18.96
C LEU A 209 23.45 17.01 20.02
N GLU A 210 22.97 16.98 21.26
CA GLU A 210 23.59 17.73 22.36
C GLU A 210 25.03 17.25 22.62
N ILE A 211 25.26 15.93 22.61
CA ILE A 211 26.60 15.34 22.74
C ILE A 211 27.54 15.82 21.60
N LEU A 212 27.06 15.82 20.36
CA LEU A 212 27.83 16.31 19.21
C LEU A 212 28.18 17.79 19.35
N GLU A 213 27.24 18.64 19.83
CA GLU A 213 27.51 20.02 20.11
C GLU A 213 28.52 20.21 21.27
N MET A 214 28.51 19.33 22.27
CA MET A 214 29.51 19.34 23.35
C MET A 214 30.91 18.97 22.86
N LEU A 215 31.01 18.01 21.94
CA LEU A 215 32.30 17.52 21.43
C LEU A 215 32.90 18.46 20.38
N PHE A 216 32.11 18.93 19.43
CA PHE A 216 32.59 19.63 18.24
C PHE A 216 32.22 21.12 18.17
N GLY A 217 31.24 21.56 18.95
CA GLY A 217 30.66 22.90 18.93
C GLY A 217 31.26 23.82 20.00
N ARG A 218 32.52 24.22 19.91
CA ARG A 218 33.22 25.02 20.96
C ARG A 218 32.38 26.19 21.50
N ALA A 219 31.75 26.97 20.62
CA ALA A 219 30.92 28.13 21.01
C ALA A 219 29.58 27.76 21.63
N ARG A 220 29.06 26.53 21.43
CA ARG A 220 27.73 26.08 21.92
C ARG A 220 27.84 25.06 23.04
N ARG A 221 29.06 24.64 23.41
CA ARG A 221 29.33 23.56 24.36
C ARG A 221 28.63 23.77 25.69
N GLN A 222 28.77 24.95 26.30
CA GLN A 222 28.16 25.24 27.60
C GLN A 222 26.63 25.24 27.52
N ALA A 223 26.07 25.81 26.47
CA ALA A 223 24.63 25.79 26.26
C ALA A 223 24.05 24.37 26.07
N ALA A 224 24.77 23.49 25.38
CA ALA A 224 24.41 22.08 25.21
C ALA A 224 24.46 21.33 26.56
N ILE A 225 25.50 21.56 27.39
CA ILE A 225 25.58 20.98 28.73
C ILE A 225 24.41 21.45 29.60
N ASP A 226 24.10 22.75 29.58
CA ASP A 226 23.03 23.31 30.40
C ASP A 226 21.62 22.82 29.95
N ARG A 227 21.40 22.62 28.65
CA ARG A 227 20.17 22.03 28.12
C ARG A 227 20.05 20.56 28.55
N LEU A 228 21.11 19.78 28.38
CA LEU A 228 21.11 18.36 28.75
C LEU A 228 20.90 18.16 30.27
N ARG A 229 21.57 18.96 31.11
CA ARG A 229 21.38 18.92 32.57
C ARG A 229 19.94 19.21 32.99
N ARG A 230 19.28 20.18 32.35
CA ARG A 230 17.87 20.49 32.60
C ARG A 230 16.90 19.44 32.06
N ALA A 231 17.25 18.81 30.93
CA ALA A 231 16.41 17.82 30.28
C ALA A 231 16.53 16.42 30.88
N TRP A 232 17.68 16.08 31.47
CA TRP A 232 18.00 14.75 31.97
C TRP A 232 16.93 14.13 32.89
N PRO A 233 16.41 14.83 33.91
CA PRO A 233 15.40 14.21 34.78
C PRO A 233 14.13 13.83 34.00
N TRP A 234 13.76 14.65 33.02
CA TRP A 234 12.57 14.40 32.19
C TRP A 234 12.79 13.25 31.22
N TYR A 235 13.98 13.07 30.69
CA TYR A 235 14.31 11.93 29.82
C TYR A 235 14.29 10.62 30.62
N VAL A 236 14.85 10.60 31.82
CA VAL A 236 14.81 9.42 32.70
C VAL A 236 13.37 9.10 33.12
N THR A 237 12.61 10.08 33.59
CA THR A 237 11.20 9.87 33.96
C THR A 237 10.35 9.44 32.77
N THR A 238 10.65 9.91 31.56
CA THR A 238 9.97 9.45 30.34
C THR A 238 10.29 7.98 30.04
N ALA A 239 11.54 7.57 30.18
CA ALA A 239 11.92 6.16 30.01
C ALA A 239 11.23 5.27 31.06
N LEU A 240 11.16 5.71 32.31
CA LEU A 240 10.45 4.98 33.38
C LEU A 240 8.93 4.93 33.14
N ALA A 241 8.32 6.00 32.56
CA ALA A 241 6.91 6.02 32.23
C ALA A 241 6.51 4.94 31.22
N THR A 242 7.44 4.45 30.39
CA THR A 242 7.16 3.34 29.47
C THR A 242 6.86 2.02 30.16
N LEU A 243 7.23 1.86 31.44
CA LEU A 243 6.95 0.68 32.24
C LEU A 243 5.55 0.70 32.87
N LEU A 244 4.86 1.85 32.82
CA LEU A 244 3.51 2.04 33.36
C LEU A 244 2.45 1.59 32.34
N ASN A 245 2.48 0.29 32.01
CA ASN A 245 1.56 -0.39 31.11
C ASN A 245 1.19 -1.77 31.69
N PRO A 246 0.12 -2.44 31.23
CA PRO A 246 -0.35 -3.71 31.80
C PRO A 246 0.68 -4.86 31.75
N TRP A 247 1.64 -4.81 30.82
CA TRP A 247 2.66 -5.87 30.66
C TRP A 247 4.03 -5.48 31.21
N GLY A 248 4.21 -4.24 31.69
CA GLY A 248 5.47 -3.75 32.22
C GLY A 248 6.63 -3.95 31.25
N TRP A 249 7.69 -4.60 31.72
CA TRP A 249 8.88 -4.90 30.91
C TRP A 249 8.62 -5.87 29.74
N ASN A 250 7.63 -6.77 29.86
CA ASN A 250 7.33 -7.78 28.84
C ASN A 250 6.92 -7.14 27.50
N LEU A 251 6.45 -5.90 27.51
CA LEU A 251 6.12 -5.15 26.30
C LEU A 251 7.35 -4.98 25.37
N TYR A 252 8.55 -4.82 25.93
CA TYR A 252 9.78 -4.71 25.13
C TYR A 252 10.15 -6.03 24.45
N SER A 253 9.92 -7.17 25.11
CA SER A 253 10.14 -8.48 24.48
C SER A 253 9.21 -8.70 23.29
N ALA A 254 7.98 -8.19 23.37
CA ALA A 254 7.02 -8.20 22.28
C ALA A 254 7.47 -7.34 21.09
N LEU A 255 7.98 -6.13 21.36
CA LEU A 255 8.55 -5.25 20.34
C LEU A 255 9.73 -5.89 19.58
N VAL A 256 10.61 -6.59 20.32
CA VAL A 256 11.73 -7.32 19.69
C VAL A 256 11.20 -8.44 18.79
N ARG A 257 10.18 -9.21 19.23
CA ARG A 257 9.55 -10.25 18.38
C ARG A 257 8.91 -9.64 17.15
N GLN A 258 8.16 -8.55 17.31
CA GLN A 258 7.54 -7.84 16.17
C GLN A 258 8.57 -7.35 15.16
N ASN A 259 9.67 -6.74 15.64
CA ASN A 259 10.72 -6.24 14.74
C ASN A 259 11.39 -7.38 13.94
N ARG A 260 11.58 -8.54 14.55
CA ARG A 260 12.08 -9.74 13.85
C ARG A 260 11.08 -10.25 12.82
N ALA A 261 9.80 -10.26 13.15
CA ALA A 261 8.74 -10.68 12.25
C ALA A 261 8.56 -9.69 11.07
N MET A 262 8.78 -8.38 11.26
CA MET A 262 8.62 -7.37 10.20
C MET A 262 9.42 -7.70 8.94
N ALA A 263 10.67 -8.14 9.08
CA ALA A 263 11.52 -8.46 7.93
C ALA A 263 10.96 -9.61 7.07
N THR A 264 10.28 -10.57 7.70
CA THR A 264 9.67 -11.72 7.03
C THR A 264 8.26 -11.42 6.51
N HIS A 265 7.51 -10.58 7.22
CA HIS A 265 6.15 -10.16 6.82
C HIS A 265 6.14 -9.05 5.76
N ALA A 266 7.24 -8.33 5.54
CA ALA A 266 7.33 -7.25 4.54
C ALA A 266 6.89 -7.68 3.13
N ARG A 267 7.11 -8.95 2.76
CA ARG A 267 6.66 -9.52 1.48
C ARG A 267 5.13 -9.71 1.36
N PHE A 268 4.38 -9.58 2.47
CA PHE A 268 2.92 -9.68 2.50
C PHE A 268 2.24 -8.35 2.82
N ILE A 269 2.97 -7.41 3.42
CA ILE A 269 2.43 -6.13 3.92
C ILE A 269 3.16 -4.99 3.22
N ALA A 270 2.53 -4.42 2.19
CA ALA A 270 3.11 -3.35 1.35
C ALA A 270 3.58 -2.11 2.13
N GLU A 271 3.00 -1.81 3.29
CA GLU A 271 3.44 -0.69 4.14
C GLU A 271 4.86 -0.85 4.70
N TRP A 272 5.39 -2.06 4.73
CA TRP A 272 6.72 -2.40 5.25
C TRP A 272 7.78 -2.50 4.15
N GLU A 273 7.41 -2.26 2.91
CA GLU A 273 8.34 -2.15 1.79
C GLU A 273 9.21 -0.89 1.89
N SER A 274 10.36 -0.96 1.24
CA SER A 274 11.25 0.20 1.09
C SER A 274 10.68 1.20 0.09
N ALA A 275 10.82 2.50 0.38
CA ALA A 275 10.50 3.51 -0.60
C ALA A 275 11.60 3.57 -1.68
N HIS A 276 11.19 3.52 -2.93
CA HIS A 276 12.09 3.72 -4.04
C HIS A 276 11.89 5.11 -4.65
N TRP A 277 13.00 5.82 -4.89
CA TRP A 277 12.95 7.06 -5.65
C TRP A 277 12.55 6.75 -7.08
N SER A 278 11.49 7.37 -7.56
CA SER A 278 11.05 7.26 -8.95
C SER A 278 10.83 8.64 -9.55
N TRP A 279 11.51 8.95 -10.64
CA TRP A 279 11.23 10.13 -11.45
C TRP A 279 9.82 10.12 -12.01
N HIS A 280 9.26 8.94 -12.24
CA HIS A 280 7.89 8.77 -12.71
C HIS A 280 6.86 9.30 -11.69
N GLY A 281 7.16 9.24 -10.39
CA GLY A 281 6.31 9.86 -9.37
C GLY A 281 6.20 11.38 -9.49
N LEU A 282 7.23 12.06 -10.06
CA LEU A 282 7.21 13.50 -10.31
C LEU A 282 6.58 13.87 -11.65
N VAL A 283 6.55 12.95 -12.61
CA VAL A 283 5.93 13.16 -13.92
C VAL A 283 4.41 13.14 -13.84
N GLY A 284 3.84 12.30 -12.94
CA GLY A 284 2.42 12.29 -12.63
C GLY A 284 2.00 13.56 -11.87
N SER A 285 0.80 14.06 -12.14
CA SER A 285 0.24 15.17 -11.35
C SER A 285 -0.35 14.68 -10.03
N PHE A 286 -0.50 15.60 -9.06
CA PHE A 286 -1.22 15.31 -7.81
C PHE A 286 -2.64 14.81 -8.04
N SER A 287 -3.31 15.29 -9.09
CA SER A 287 -4.67 14.87 -9.45
C SER A 287 -4.74 13.44 -10.01
N GLN A 288 -3.65 12.94 -10.60
CA GLN A 288 -3.61 11.60 -11.20
C GLN A 288 -3.05 10.53 -10.24
N GLN A 289 -2.00 10.88 -9.50
CA GLN A 289 -1.26 9.95 -8.60
C GLN A 289 -0.90 10.63 -7.28
N PRO A 290 -1.88 11.02 -6.44
CA PRO A 290 -1.65 11.89 -5.28
C PRO A 290 -0.63 11.34 -4.28
N ASN A 291 -0.65 10.05 -4.01
CA ASN A 291 0.23 9.42 -3.03
C ASN A 291 1.69 9.38 -3.48
N GLN A 292 1.94 8.96 -4.72
CA GLN A 292 3.30 8.86 -5.27
C GLN A 292 3.90 10.24 -5.51
N PHE A 293 3.11 11.16 -6.06
CA PHE A 293 3.52 12.55 -6.23
C PHE A 293 3.92 13.18 -4.90
N THR A 294 3.08 13.03 -3.85
CA THR A 294 3.37 13.61 -2.55
C THR A 294 4.60 12.97 -1.91
N LEU A 295 4.78 11.66 -2.02
CA LEU A 295 5.99 10.98 -1.52
C LEU A 295 7.26 11.51 -2.21
N ALA A 296 7.25 11.64 -3.53
CA ALA A 296 8.38 12.18 -4.29
C ALA A 296 8.70 13.62 -3.88
N ILE A 297 7.67 14.47 -3.70
CA ILE A 297 7.85 15.85 -3.22
C ILE A 297 8.40 15.88 -1.79
N VAL A 298 7.94 15.02 -0.89
CA VAL A 298 8.46 14.93 0.49
C VAL A 298 9.95 14.55 0.49
N LEU A 299 10.32 13.53 -0.26
CA LEU A 299 11.73 13.12 -0.37
C LEU A 299 12.60 14.26 -0.93
N LEU A 300 12.11 14.98 -1.93
CA LEU A 300 12.79 16.14 -2.50
C LEU A 300 12.91 17.29 -1.47
N LEU A 301 11.85 17.60 -0.76
CA LEU A 301 11.85 18.63 0.29
C LEU A 301 12.83 18.29 1.42
N VAL A 302 12.84 17.04 1.87
CA VAL A 302 13.79 16.58 2.90
C VAL A 302 15.23 16.71 2.40
N ALA A 303 15.51 16.32 1.15
CA ALA A 303 16.84 16.43 0.57
C ALA A 303 17.27 17.90 0.40
N ILE A 304 16.42 18.75 -0.15
CA ILE A 304 16.71 20.19 -0.33
C ILE A 304 16.92 20.88 1.02
N THR A 305 16.03 20.67 1.98
CA THR A 305 16.15 21.30 3.31
C THR A 305 17.35 20.76 4.07
N GLY A 306 17.70 19.48 3.92
CA GLY A 306 18.90 18.87 4.48
C GLY A 306 20.19 19.48 3.89
N LEU A 307 20.24 19.67 2.57
CA LEU A 307 21.34 20.36 1.90
C LEU A 307 21.46 21.82 2.34
N LEU A 308 20.34 22.55 2.42
CA LEU A 308 20.33 23.93 2.93
C LEU A 308 20.80 24.01 4.38
N ALA A 309 20.41 23.07 5.24
CA ALA A 309 20.86 22.99 6.62
C ALA A 309 22.38 22.77 6.69
N LEU A 310 22.92 21.92 5.83
CA LEU A 310 24.35 21.68 5.70
C LEU A 310 25.10 22.95 5.26
N LEU A 311 24.60 23.66 4.25
CA LEU A 311 25.18 24.91 3.75
C LEU A 311 25.12 26.04 4.79
N GLN A 312 24.10 26.08 5.63
CA GLN A 312 23.93 27.03 6.74
C GLN A 312 24.70 26.61 8.01
N VAL A 313 25.42 25.50 7.97
CA VAL A 313 26.17 24.97 9.13
C VAL A 313 25.25 24.73 10.34
N GLN A 314 24.11 24.09 10.09
CA GLN A 314 23.14 23.67 11.11
C GLN A 314 23.19 22.14 11.33
N PRO A 315 24.20 21.59 12.04
CA PRO A 315 24.41 20.13 12.09
C PRO A 315 23.22 19.37 12.65
N GLY A 316 22.54 19.90 13.66
CA GLY A 316 21.36 19.26 14.24
C GLY A 316 20.20 19.13 13.23
N ALA A 317 19.91 20.18 12.47
CA ALA A 317 18.88 20.11 11.42
C ALA A 317 19.28 19.12 10.31
N THR A 318 20.55 19.16 9.89
CA THR A 318 21.07 18.23 8.86
C THR A 318 20.92 16.77 9.28
N ILE A 319 21.30 16.42 10.52
CA ILE A 319 21.20 15.04 11.02
C ILE A 319 19.74 14.58 11.13
N LEU A 320 18.83 15.42 11.66
CA LEU A 320 17.42 15.07 11.76
C LEU A 320 16.78 14.86 10.38
N LEU A 321 17.07 15.71 9.41
CA LEU A 321 16.57 15.59 8.05
C LEU A 321 17.18 14.36 7.33
N ALA A 322 18.47 14.10 7.50
CA ALA A 322 19.11 12.91 6.96
C ALA A 322 18.53 11.62 7.58
N GLY A 323 18.28 11.62 8.88
CA GLY A 323 17.58 10.51 9.56
C GLY A 323 16.16 10.30 9.05
N ALA A 324 15.40 11.37 8.81
CA ALA A 324 14.07 11.30 8.22
C ALA A 324 14.09 10.72 6.79
N LEU A 325 15.07 11.14 5.98
CA LEU A 325 15.26 10.59 4.64
C LEU A 325 15.57 9.10 4.68
N TYR A 326 16.56 8.71 5.51
CA TYR A 326 16.93 7.31 5.68
C TYR A 326 15.75 6.44 6.12
N ALA A 327 15.00 6.89 7.14
CA ALA A 327 13.86 6.16 7.67
C ALA A 327 12.75 5.95 6.60
N THR A 328 12.46 7.00 5.80
CA THR A 328 11.47 6.91 4.72
C THR A 328 11.92 5.97 3.60
N MET A 329 13.20 6.03 3.21
CA MET A 329 13.74 5.13 2.19
C MET A 329 13.75 3.68 2.65
N HIS A 330 13.87 3.44 3.97
CA HIS A 330 13.88 2.09 4.52
C HIS A 330 12.46 1.50 4.67
N TYR A 331 11.47 2.32 5.12
CA TYR A 331 10.07 1.92 5.25
C TYR A 331 9.13 3.04 4.81
N VAL A 332 8.30 2.79 3.80
CA VAL A 332 7.30 3.75 3.29
C VAL A 332 6.37 4.26 4.40
N ARG A 333 6.00 3.39 5.34
CA ARG A 333 5.13 3.77 6.47
C ARG A 333 5.68 4.92 7.33
N LEU A 334 7.00 5.15 7.34
CA LEU A 334 7.62 6.23 8.11
C LEU A 334 7.55 7.59 7.40
N ALA A 335 7.04 7.66 6.18
CA ALA A 335 6.92 8.92 5.42
C ALA A 335 6.08 9.98 6.12
N ALA A 336 5.04 9.59 6.88
CA ALA A 336 4.24 10.53 7.68
C ALA A 336 5.07 11.16 8.83
N LEU A 337 5.91 10.38 9.51
CA LEU A 337 6.79 10.88 10.57
C LEU A 337 7.90 11.78 9.99
N ALA A 338 8.46 11.40 8.84
CA ALA A 338 9.40 12.25 8.10
C ALA A 338 8.75 13.56 7.64
N SER A 339 7.48 13.52 7.24
CA SER A 339 6.69 14.73 6.94
C SER A 339 6.60 15.67 8.16
N CYS A 340 6.42 15.13 9.37
CA CYS A 340 6.47 15.93 10.60
C CYS A 340 7.84 16.59 10.78
N VAL A 341 8.92 15.86 10.54
CA VAL A 341 10.31 16.40 10.67
C VAL A 341 10.55 17.50 9.65
N VAL A 342 10.19 17.31 8.39
CA VAL A 342 10.41 18.33 7.35
C VAL A 342 9.56 19.58 7.59
N VAL A 343 8.35 19.44 8.14
CA VAL A 343 7.53 20.60 8.53
C VAL A 343 8.25 21.44 9.59
N VAL A 344 8.67 20.83 10.70
CA VAL A 344 9.23 21.57 11.84
C VAL A 344 10.66 22.01 11.55
N VAL A 345 11.52 21.07 11.16
CA VAL A 345 12.96 21.31 11.01
C VAL A 345 13.26 21.96 9.65
N GLY A 346 12.71 21.40 8.56
CA GLY A 346 12.87 21.93 7.21
C GLY A 346 12.27 23.32 7.07
N GLY A 347 11.07 23.56 7.69
CA GLY A 347 10.44 24.87 7.74
C GLY A 347 11.29 25.92 8.45
N ALA A 348 11.95 25.56 9.54
CA ALA A 348 12.89 26.46 10.23
C ALA A 348 14.14 26.78 9.39
N VAL A 349 14.67 25.77 8.66
CA VAL A 349 15.82 25.94 7.75
C VAL A 349 15.47 26.85 6.58
N LEU A 350 14.30 26.64 5.94
CA LEU A 350 13.83 27.50 4.84
C LEU A 350 13.57 28.94 5.32
N SER A 351 12.99 29.10 6.51
CA SER A 351 12.78 30.44 7.09
C SER A 351 14.11 31.18 7.29
N ALA A 352 15.15 30.48 7.77
CA ALA A 352 16.48 31.07 7.93
C ALA A 352 17.11 31.41 6.58
N ALA A 353 16.99 30.55 5.57
CA ALA A 353 17.46 30.83 4.22
C ALA A 353 16.76 32.04 3.60
N ALA A 354 15.43 32.08 3.69
CA ALA A 354 14.62 33.19 3.19
C ALA A 354 14.97 34.51 3.86
N ALA A 355 15.21 34.51 5.17
CA ALA A 355 15.63 35.71 5.89
C ALA A 355 17.01 36.21 5.40
N GLN A 356 17.95 35.34 5.06
CA GLN A 356 19.26 35.71 4.49
C GLN A 356 19.11 36.31 3.09
N VAL A 357 18.31 35.67 2.22
CA VAL A 357 18.02 36.18 0.86
C VAL A 357 17.27 37.51 0.93
N SER A 358 16.26 37.61 1.79
CA SER A 358 15.47 38.83 1.98
C SER A 358 16.33 40.05 2.35
N ARG A 359 17.38 39.90 3.18
CA ARG A 359 18.29 40.97 3.53
C ARG A 359 19.07 41.56 2.32
N ARG A 360 19.17 40.82 1.22
CA ARG A 360 19.83 41.26 -0.02
C ARG A 360 18.91 42.00 -0.97
N ILE A 361 17.60 41.93 -0.75
CA ILE A 361 16.63 42.70 -1.54
C ILE A 361 16.51 44.09 -0.94
N PRO A 362 16.86 45.16 -1.65
CA PRO A 362 16.98 46.49 -1.05
C PRO A 362 15.60 47.10 -0.68
N HIS A 363 14.57 46.84 -1.46
CA HIS A 363 13.26 47.47 -1.30
C HIS A 363 12.29 46.67 -0.42
N VAL A 364 11.83 47.25 0.69
CA VAL A 364 10.85 46.65 1.61
C VAL A 364 9.54 46.27 0.89
N ARG A 365 9.05 47.12 -0.02
CA ARG A 365 7.85 46.82 -0.82
C ARG A 365 7.99 45.55 -1.65
N THR A 366 9.15 45.35 -2.29
CA THR A 366 9.42 44.15 -3.08
C THR A 366 9.41 42.89 -2.20
N ARG A 367 10.00 42.95 -0.99
CA ARG A 367 9.95 41.84 -0.02
C ARG A 367 8.52 41.49 0.38
N SER A 368 7.73 42.51 0.73
CA SER A 368 6.32 42.34 1.12
C SER A 368 5.50 41.78 -0.04
N LEU A 369 5.66 42.28 -1.24
CA LEU A 369 4.97 41.75 -2.43
C LEU A 369 5.31 40.29 -2.72
N LEU A 370 6.58 39.89 -2.62
CA LEU A 370 7.01 38.49 -2.80
C LEU A 370 6.42 37.59 -1.71
N ALA A 371 6.40 38.04 -0.45
CA ALA A 371 5.79 37.30 0.65
C ALA A 371 4.28 37.12 0.46
N ILE A 372 3.57 38.17 0.06
CA ILE A 372 2.14 38.14 -0.23
C ILE A 372 1.86 37.22 -1.42
N ALA A 373 2.61 37.36 -2.53
CA ALA A 373 2.44 36.53 -3.72
C ALA A 373 2.69 35.03 -3.42
N GLY A 374 3.75 34.71 -2.67
CA GLY A 374 4.03 33.33 -2.23
C GLY A 374 2.92 32.78 -1.33
N THR A 375 2.42 33.59 -0.39
CA THR A 375 1.29 33.19 0.46
C THR A 375 0.01 32.97 -0.34
N ALA A 376 -0.29 33.85 -1.28
CA ALA A 376 -1.45 33.71 -2.17
C ALA A 376 -1.37 32.44 -3.03
N ALA A 377 -0.19 32.15 -3.62
CA ALA A 377 0.04 30.94 -4.37
C ALA A 377 -0.19 29.68 -3.50
N MET A 378 0.36 29.65 -2.30
CA MET A 378 0.17 28.52 -1.37
C MET A 378 -1.29 28.40 -0.89
N ALA A 379 -1.99 29.51 -0.71
CA ALA A 379 -3.41 29.49 -0.37
C ALA A 379 -4.24 28.90 -1.53
N VAL A 380 -3.94 29.27 -2.76
CA VAL A 380 -4.60 28.67 -3.96
C VAL A 380 -4.33 27.16 -4.04
N ILE A 381 -3.08 26.73 -3.85
CA ILE A 381 -2.73 25.30 -3.81
C ILE A 381 -3.53 24.58 -2.71
N ALA A 382 -3.59 25.14 -1.51
CA ALA A 382 -4.35 24.55 -0.40
C ALA A 382 -5.84 24.41 -0.75
N VAL A 383 -6.45 25.43 -1.36
CA VAL A 383 -7.86 25.38 -1.78
C VAL A 383 -8.08 24.34 -2.86
N ILE A 384 -7.20 24.27 -3.88
CA ILE A 384 -7.29 23.24 -4.93
C ILE A 384 -7.21 21.84 -4.30
N CYS A 385 -6.24 21.61 -3.42
CA CYS A 385 -6.11 20.32 -2.73
C CYS A 385 -7.36 19.99 -1.89
N MET A 386 -7.90 20.96 -1.14
CA MET A 386 -9.14 20.77 -0.38
C MET A 386 -10.31 20.38 -1.29
N VAL A 387 -10.47 21.04 -2.43
CA VAL A 387 -11.51 20.70 -3.41
C VAL A 387 -11.32 19.28 -3.95
N LEU A 388 -10.10 18.89 -4.28
CA LEU A 388 -9.81 17.54 -4.77
C LEU A 388 -10.10 16.44 -3.73
N PHE A 389 -9.89 16.72 -2.43
CA PHE A 389 -10.28 15.80 -1.35
C PHE A 389 -11.80 15.74 -1.15
N VAL A 390 -12.46 16.88 -1.06
CA VAL A 390 -13.91 16.98 -0.78
C VAL A 390 -14.74 16.42 -1.96
N SER A 391 -14.24 16.55 -3.18
CA SER A 391 -14.89 16.00 -4.39
C SER A 391 -14.60 14.51 -4.61
N ASP A 392 -13.95 13.82 -3.69
CA ASP A 392 -13.49 12.43 -3.83
C ASP A 392 -12.42 12.20 -4.92
N HIS A 393 -11.98 13.22 -5.63
CA HIS A 393 -11.05 13.03 -6.75
C HIS A 393 -9.75 12.34 -6.33
N VAL A 394 -9.16 12.73 -5.18
CA VAL A 394 -7.94 12.11 -4.64
C VAL A 394 -8.15 10.61 -4.36
N TYR A 395 -9.28 10.26 -3.79
CA TYR A 395 -9.60 8.87 -3.44
C TYR A 395 -9.86 8.01 -4.68
N LEU A 396 -10.60 8.54 -5.65
CA LEU A 396 -10.90 7.85 -6.90
C LEU A 396 -9.66 7.67 -7.76
N ALA A 397 -8.82 8.71 -7.90
CA ALA A 397 -7.58 8.66 -8.66
C ALA A 397 -6.53 7.73 -8.05
N SER A 398 -6.49 7.59 -6.72
CA SER A 398 -5.59 6.67 -6.02
C SER A 398 -6.13 5.26 -5.85
N ASN A 399 -7.26 4.95 -6.46
CA ASN A 399 -7.96 3.66 -6.31
C ASN A 399 -8.22 3.29 -4.84
N SER A 400 -8.55 4.29 -4.02
CA SER A 400 -8.67 4.14 -2.57
C SER A 400 -9.93 3.36 -2.17
N ARG A 401 -9.83 2.64 -1.06
CA ARG A 401 -10.96 1.99 -0.39
C ARG A 401 -11.82 2.98 0.42
N THR A 402 -11.40 4.24 0.53
CA THR A 402 -12.09 5.30 1.27
C THR A 402 -12.66 6.37 0.36
N ASN A 403 -13.60 7.15 0.89
CA ASN A 403 -14.18 8.35 0.28
C ASN A 403 -14.19 9.50 1.27
N PHE A 404 -14.38 10.72 0.80
CA PHE A 404 -14.61 11.87 1.66
C PHE A 404 -15.88 11.72 2.49
N GLY A 405 -15.80 12.11 3.76
CA GLY A 405 -16.92 12.14 4.68
C GLY A 405 -16.90 11.06 5.73
N ALA A 406 -17.95 11.03 6.56
CA ALA A 406 -18.02 10.17 7.73
C ALA A 406 -18.78 8.87 7.44
N GLY A 407 -18.45 7.80 8.17
CA GLY A 407 -19.13 6.51 8.13
C GLY A 407 -18.23 5.34 7.72
N LEU A 408 -18.85 4.18 7.53
CA LEU A 408 -18.16 2.97 7.08
C LEU A 408 -17.88 3.05 5.58
N SER A 409 -16.77 2.50 5.15
CA SER A 409 -16.43 2.35 3.73
C SER A 409 -17.30 1.28 3.06
N TRP A 410 -17.54 1.47 1.77
CA TRP A 410 -18.17 0.47 0.89
C TRP A 410 -17.42 -0.87 0.88
N TRP A 411 -16.15 -0.86 1.19
CA TRP A 411 -15.22 -1.99 1.05
C TRP A 411 -15.52 -3.12 2.03
N PHE A 412 -16.03 -2.84 3.21
CA PHE A 412 -16.31 -3.90 4.18
C PHE A 412 -17.55 -4.73 3.83
N PRO A 413 -17.51 -6.05 4.03
CA PRO A 413 -18.61 -6.97 3.72
C PRO A 413 -19.72 -6.92 4.79
N GLU A 414 -20.28 -5.71 5.03
CA GLU A 414 -21.24 -5.48 6.12
C GLU A 414 -22.54 -6.29 5.92
N ALA A 415 -23.08 -6.29 4.71
CA ALA A 415 -24.32 -7.02 4.43
C ALA A 415 -24.13 -8.54 4.52
N ALA A 416 -23.00 -9.06 4.06
CA ALA A 416 -22.66 -10.48 4.20
C ALA A 416 -22.51 -10.90 5.67
N ALA A 417 -21.84 -10.07 6.48
CA ALA A 417 -21.70 -10.33 7.92
C ALA A 417 -23.06 -10.27 8.65
N ASP A 418 -23.91 -9.29 8.32
CA ASP A 418 -25.28 -9.20 8.87
C ASP A 418 -26.13 -10.40 8.45
N PHE A 419 -25.97 -10.92 7.22
CA PHE A 419 -26.63 -12.13 6.75
C PHE A 419 -26.20 -13.36 7.58
N VAL A 420 -24.90 -13.53 7.83
CA VAL A 420 -24.38 -14.65 8.65
C VAL A 420 -25.01 -14.66 10.05
N VAL A 421 -25.10 -13.49 10.68
CA VAL A 421 -25.69 -13.36 12.02
C VAL A 421 -27.20 -13.57 11.99
N LYS A 422 -27.91 -12.94 11.07
CA LYS A 422 -29.37 -12.97 10.94
C LYS A 422 -29.90 -14.38 10.68
N ASP A 423 -29.27 -15.09 9.75
CA ASP A 423 -29.67 -16.44 9.37
C ASP A 423 -29.01 -17.53 10.21
N ASN A 424 -28.25 -17.13 11.23
CA ASN A 424 -27.61 -18.01 12.21
C ASN A 424 -26.76 -19.10 11.56
N LEU A 425 -25.90 -18.72 10.62
CA LEU A 425 -25.05 -19.68 9.91
C LEU A 425 -24.12 -20.44 10.87
N PRO A 426 -23.62 -21.62 10.46
CA PRO A 426 -22.71 -22.40 11.29
C PRO A 426 -21.44 -21.62 11.68
N PRO A 427 -20.94 -21.74 12.92
CA PRO A 427 -19.71 -21.10 13.37
C PRO A 427 -18.48 -21.74 12.72
N GLU A 428 -17.29 -21.32 13.14
CA GLU A 428 -15.96 -21.58 12.57
C GLU A 428 -15.92 -21.04 11.12
N VAL A 429 -15.84 -19.71 11.06
CA VAL A 429 -15.86 -18.95 9.81
C VAL A 429 -14.46 -18.80 9.28
N PHE A 430 -14.20 -19.26 8.05
CA PHE A 430 -13.01 -18.87 7.31
C PHE A 430 -13.19 -17.45 6.76
N ASN A 431 -12.20 -16.63 6.95
CA ASN A 431 -12.08 -15.28 6.42
C ASN A 431 -10.60 -14.98 6.11
N SER A 432 -10.31 -14.02 5.25
CA SER A 432 -8.94 -13.61 4.99
C SER A 432 -8.42 -12.57 5.99
N PHE A 433 -7.12 -12.31 5.94
CA PHE A 433 -6.42 -11.36 6.80
C PHE A 433 -7.02 -9.95 6.75
N ASN A 434 -7.39 -9.49 5.56
CA ASN A 434 -7.80 -8.10 5.36
C ASN A 434 -9.18 -7.79 5.98
N GLU A 435 -10.17 -8.66 5.84
CA GLU A 435 -11.51 -8.43 6.39
C GLU A 435 -11.71 -9.03 7.78
N GLY A 436 -10.80 -9.89 8.26
CA GLY A 436 -10.96 -10.66 9.50
C GLY A 436 -11.29 -9.81 10.72
N GLY A 437 -10.59 -8.70 10.90
CA GLY A 437 -10.89 -7.79 12.01
C GLY A 437 -12.32 -7.22 11.96
N PHE A 438 -12.83 -6.91 10.77
CA PHE A 438 -14.20 -6.44 10.60
C PHE A 438 -15.22 -7.56 10.83
N ILE A 439 -14.95 -8.74 10.30
CA ILE A 439 -15.79 -9.94 10.52
C ILE A 439 -15.91 -10.25 12.00
N LEU A 440 -14.78 -10.28 12.72
CA LEU A 440 -14.75 -10.46 14.17
C LEU A 440 -15.61 -9.42 14.92
N TRP A 441 -15.53 -8.16 14.50
CA TRP A 441 -16.33 -7.09 15.08
C TRP A 441 -17.83 -7.28 14.86
N LYS A 442 -18.26 -7.60 13.63
CA LYS A 442 -19.66 -7.69 13.23
C LYS A 442 -20.33 -8.97 13.71
N LEU A 443 -19.66 -10.11 13.61
CA LEU A 443 -20.25 -11.40 13.98
C LEU A 443 -20.36 -11.59 15.50
N GLY A 444 -19.51 -10.92 16.30
CA GLY A 444 -19.55 -11.01 17.77
C GLY A 444 -18.92 -12.29 18.31
N GLU A 445 -19.04 -12.50 19.63
CA GLU A 445 -18.29 -13.54 20.37
C GLU A 445 -18.67 -14.97 20.01
N LYS A 446 -19.84 -15.20 19.43
CA LYS A 446 -20.27 -16.52 18.96
C LYS A 446 -19.37 -17.05 17.84
N TYR A 447 -18.87 -16.15 17.02
CA TYR A 447 -18.07 -16.47 15.83
C TYR A 447 -16.64 -16.03 16.07
N ARG A 448 -15.73 -16.99 16.06
CA ARG A 448 -14.29 -16.71 16.08
C ARG A 448 -13.77 -16.67 14.67
N ASP A 449 -12.74 -15.87 14.43
CA ASP A 449 -12.14 -15.69 13.12
C ASP A 449 -11.05 -16.73 12.83
N TYR A 450 -10.77 -16.93 11.53
CA TYR A 450 -9.65 -17.73 11.07
C TYR A 450 -8.34 -16.95 11.22
N MET A 451 -8.31 -15.70 10.79
CA MET A 451 -7.22 -14.75 11.00
C MET A 451 -7.68 -13.29 10.79
N ASP A 452 -6.91 -12.35 11.32
CA ASP A 452 -7.17 -10.91 11.21
C ASP A 452 -5.88 -10.08 11.10
N GLY A 453 -5.98 -8.75 11.10
CA GLY A 453 -4.87 -7.81 10.93
C GLY A 453 -3.73 -7.89 11.96
N ARG A 454 -3.79 -8.75 12.96
CA ARG A 454 -2.75 -8.96 13.97
C ARG A 454 -1.65 -9.90 13.43
N SER A 455 -0.63 -9.35 12.84
CA SER A 455 0.45 -10.16 12.24
C SER A 455 1.25 -11.02 13.23
N ILE A 456 1.38 -10.58 14.50
CA ILE A 456 2.26 -11.24 15.49
C ILE A 456 1.77 -12.63 15.90
N PRO A 457 0.48 -12.84 16.28
CA PRO A 457 0.02 -14.15 16.71
C PRO A 457 0.02 -15.20 15.60
N PHE A 458 -0.23 -14.79 14.36
CA PHE A 458 -0.40 -15.71 13.24
C PHE A 458 0.92 -16.21 12.63
N GLY A 459 1.98 -15.39 12.62
CA GLY A 459 3.26 -15.76 12.01
C GLY A 459 3.21 -15.87 10.49
N VAL A 460 4.37 -16.07 9.85
CA VAL A 460 4.50 -16.14 8.37
C VAL A 460 3.78 -17.35 7.78
N GLU A 461 3.83 -18.47 8.48
CA GLU A 461 3.22 -19.73 8.02
C GLU A 461 1.70 -19.63 7.84
N ALA A 462 1.02 -18.80 8.66
CA ALA A 462 -0.41 -18.57 8.50
C ALA A 462 -0.71 -17.75 7.23
N PHE A 463 0.10 -16.75 6.92
CA PHE A 463 -0.03 -15.97 5.68
C PHE A 463 0.25 -16.82 4.43
N GLU A 464 1.27 -17.67 4.48
CA GLU A 464 1.57 -18.59 3.38
C GLU A 464 0.43 -19.58 3.16
N ARG A 465 -0.12 -20.14 4.24
CA ARG A 465 -1.26 -21.04 4.21
C ARG A 465 -2.51 -20.37 3.64
N GLU A 466 -2.83 -19.17 4.10
CA GLU A 466 -3.95 -18.38 3.57
C GLU A 466 -3.80 -18.15 2.06
N ARG A 467 -2.63 -17.68 1.62
CA ARG A 467 -2.36 -17.44 0.19
C ARG A 467 -2.53 -18.71 -0.65
N GLU A 468 -2.06 -19.84 -0.14
CA GLU A 468 -2.18 -21.12 -0.82
C GLU A 468 -3.63 -21.62 -0.88
N LEU A 469 -4.42 -21.39 0.19
CA LEU A 469 -5.86 -21.69 0.21
C LEU A 469 -6.61 -20.80 -0.79
N LEU A 470 -6.41 -19.49 -0.73
CA LEU A 470 -7.05 -18.54 -1.64
C LEU A 470 -6.65 -18.76 -3.11
N GLY A 471 -5.44 -19.26 -3.38
CA GLY A 471 -4.95 -19.60 -4.72
C GLY A 471 -5.34 -21.00 -5.21
N SER A 472 -6.04 -21.81 -4.43
CA SER A 472 -6.41 -23.19 -4.76
C SER A 472 -7.92 -23.37 -4.84
N SER A 473 -8.37 -24.38 -5.64
CA SER A 473 -9.78 -24.74 -5.70
C SER A 473 -10.33 -25.16 -4.35
N LEU A 474 -11.57 -24.75 -4.03
CA LEU A 474 -12.27 -25.14 -2.80
C LEU A 474 -12.46 -26.66 -2.64
N ASP A 475 -12.46 -27.40 -3.73
CA ASP A 475 -12.56 -28.86 -3.72
C ASP A 475 -11.18 -29.55 -3.63
N SER A 476 -10.08 -28.80 -3.54
CA SER A 476 -8.74 -29.34 -3.42
C SER A 476 -8.56 -30.12 -2.11
N PRO A 477 -7.67 -31.14 -2.09
CA PRO A 477 -7.37 -31.89 -0.87
C PRO A 477 -6.89 -30.97 0.28
N ARG A 478 -6.24 -29.85 -0.07
CA ARG A 478 -5.74 -28.87 0.89
C ARG A 478 -6.88 -28.15 1.62
N TRP A 479 -7.90 -27.67 0.89
CA TRP A 479 -9.09 -27.09 1.50
C TRP A 479 -9.86 -28.09 2.35
N GLN A 480 -9.94 -29.35 1.92
CA GLN A 480 -10.58 -30.40 2.69
C GLN A 480 -9.85 -30.63 4.02
N GLN A 481 -8.51 -30.78 3.99
CA GLN A 481 -7.70 -30.92 5.20
C GLN A 481 -7.85 -29.75 6.16
N GLU A 482 -7.82 -28.51 5.65
CA GLU A 482 -7.97 -27.33 6.49
C GLU A 482 -9.38 -27.22 7.09
N ALA A 483 -10.39 -27.53 6.28
CA ALA A 483 -11.80 -27.55 6.74
C ALA A 483 -12.06 -28.64 7.79
N GLU A 484 -11.39 -29.77 7.71
CA GLU A 484 -11.46 -30.83 8.72
C GLU A 484 -10.71 -30.46 9.98
N LYS A 485 -9.48 -29.96 9.81
CA LYS A 485 -8.61 -29.57 10.93
C LYS A 485 -9.26 -28.54 11.88
N TYR A 486 -9.92 -27.56 11.32
CA TYR A 486 -10.53 -26.46 12.08
C TYR A 486 -12.05 -26.53 12.15
N ASN A 487 -12.64 -27.62 11.61
CA ASN A 487 -14.10 -27.79 11.53
C ASN A 487 -14.79 -26.60 10.86
N LEU A 488 -14.21 -26.10 9.74
CA LEU A 488 -14.75 -24.95 9.02
C LEU A 488 -16.11 -25.29 8.41
N ASN A 489 -17.09 -24.42 8.67
CA ASN A 489 -18.47 -24.61 8.20
C ASN A 489 -18.98 -23.48 7.32
N THR A 490 -18.43 -22.28 7.49
CA THR A 490 -18.80 -21.09 6.74
C THR A 490 -17.55 -20.42 6.19
N ILE A 491 -17.59 -19.96 4.94
CA ILE A 491 -16.54 -19.14 4.32
C ILE A 491 -17.15 -17.79 3.99
N ILE A 492 -16.50 -16.71 4.36
CA ILE A 492 -16.76 -15.36 3.86
C ILE A 492 -15.58 -14.96 2.97
N VAL A 493 -15.82 -14.78 1.68
CA VAL A 493 -14.83 -14.31 0.72
C VAL A 493 -15.18 -12.89 0.34
N GLN A 494 -14.25 -11.97 0.54
CA GLN A 494 -14.38 -10.62 0.03
C GLN A 494 -14.00 -10.60 -1.45
N LEU A 495 -14.91 -10.09 -2.28
CA LEU A 495 -14.76 -10.01 -3.73
C LEU A 495 -14.16 -8.65 -4.12
N ASP A 496 -12.91 -8.40 -3.71
CA ASP A 496 -12.19 -7.22 -4.19
C ASP A 496 -11.58 -7.52 -5.56
N SER A 497 -11.83 -6.64 -6.51
CA SER A 497 -11.39 -6.77 -7.90
C SER A 497 -9.86 -6.90 -8.07
N GLU A 498 -9.09 -6.54 -7.07
CA GLU A 498 -7.63 -6.63 -7.09
C GLU A 498 -7.12 -7.99 -6.59
N GLU A 499 -7.93 -8.74 -5.83
CA GLU A 499 -7.52 -9.97 -5.14
C GLU A 499 -8.08 -11.26 -5.77
N ILE A 500 -9.19 -11.20 -6.53
CA ILE A 500 -9.85 -12.39 -7.10
C ILE A 500 -9.59 -12.50 -8.61
N ALA A 501 -8.88 -13.55 -9.01
CA ALA A 501 -8.74 -13.92 -10.41
C ALA A 501 -10.07 -14.44 -10.98
N PHE A 502 -10.31 -14.18 -12.28
CA PHE A 502 -11.54 -14.59 -12.98
C PHE A 502 -11.92 -16.08 -12.81
N ASP A 503 -10.91 -16.95 -12.78
CA ASP A 503 -11.13 -18.39 -12.67
C ASP A 503 -11.62 -18.81 -11.29
N GLN A 504 -11.27 -18.08 -10.25
CA GLN A 504 -11.69 -18.37 -8.87
C GLN A 504 -13.19 -18.18 -8.65
N MET A 505 -13.82 -17.19 -9.30
CA MET A 505 -15.25 -16.97 -9.16
C MET A 505 -16.08 -18.16 -9.67
N GLN A 506 -15.64 -18.80 -10.75
CA GLN A 506 -16.30 -20.02 -11.27
C GLN A 506 -16.13 -21.19 -10.30
N ASP A 507 -14.95 -21.32 -9.69
CA ASP A 507 -14.66 -22.34 -8.69
C ASP A 507 -15.54 -22.14 -7.43
N LEU A 508 -15.61 -20.91 -6.91
CA LEU A 508 -16.46 -20.55 -5.77
C LEU A 508 -17.95 -20.90 -6.01
N CYS A 509 -18.44 -20.64 -7.23
CA CYS A 509 -19.85 -20.89 -7.58
C CYS A 509 -20.17 -22.37 -7.78
N ASN A 510 -19.21 -23.20 -8.22
CA ASN A 510 -19.42 -24.58 -8.66
C ASN A 510 -18.80 -25.63 -7.72
N ALA A 511 -18.25 -25.23 -6.58
CA ALA A 511 -17.60 -26.13 -5.64
C ALA A 511 -18.53 -27.28 -5.22
N ALA A 512 -18.02 -28.51 -5.23
CA ALA A 512 -18.79 -29.72 -4.87
C ALA A 512 -19.06 -29.79 -3.36
N ASN A 513 -18.07 -29.37 -2.54
CA ASN A 513 -18.11 -29.47 -1.09
C ASN A 513 -18.64 -28.23 -0.38
N TRP A 514 -18.87 -27.13 -1.11
CA TRP A 514 -19.37 -25.87 -0.59
C TRP A 514 -20.55 -25.38 -1.41
N ARG A 515 -21.47 -24.65 -0.78
CA ARG A 515 -22.63 -24.07 -1.45
C ARG A 515 -22.71 -22.58 -1.20
N PRO A 516 -22.79 -21.75 -2.26
CA PRO A 516 -23.04 -20.33 -2.12
C PRO A 516 -24.44 -20.08 -1.55
N VAL A 517 -24.52 -19.30 -0.48
CA VAL A 517 -25.78 -18.93 0.19
C VAL A 517 -26.02 -17.42 0.17
N TYR A 518 -24.99 -16.64 -0.15
CA TYR A 518 -25.09 -15.18 -0.30
C TYR A 518 -24.06 -14.70 -1.32
N LEU A 519 -24.43 -13.71 -2.12
CA LEU A 519 -23.56 -13.05 -3.08
C LEU A 519 -24.07 -11.63 -3.33
N ASP A 520 -23.17 -10.65 -3.17
CA ASP A 520 -23.34 -9.28 -3.63
C ASP A 520 -22.08 -8.77 -4.36
N GLU A 521 -21.98 -7.47 -4.61
CA GLU A 521 -20.82 -6.87 -5.27
C GLU A 521 -19.58 -6.74 -4.38
N ILE A 522 -19.63 -7.17 -3.12
CA ILE A 522 -18.55 -7.02 -2.13
C ILE A 522 -18.09 -8.36 -1.58
N ALA A 523 -19.00 -9.31 -1.36
CA ALA A 523 -18.67 -10.57 -0.74
C ALA A 523 -19.56 -11.74 -1.20
N MET A 524 -19.00 -12.94 -1.03
CA MET A 524 -19.72 -14.20 -1.14
C MET A 524 -19.65 -14.95 0.18
N VAL A 525 -20.76 -15.59 0.57
CA VAL A 525 -20.80 -16.51 1.70
C VAL A 525 -21.11 -17.91 1.20
N LEU A 526 -20.27 -18.87 1.62
CA LEU A 526 -20.46 -20.29 1.32
C LEU A 526 -20.61 -21.08 2.62
N VAL A 527 -21.42 -22.14 2.55
CA VAL A 527 -21.62 -23.09 3.65
C VAL A 527 -21.13 -24.47 3.21
N ARG A 528 -20.37 -25.14 4.10
CA ARG A 528 -19.83 -26.48 3.86
C ARG A 528 -20.96 -27.50 3.76
N ARG A 529 -20.93 -28.34 2.73
CA ARG A 529 -21.89 -29.40 2.52
C ARG A 529 -21.61 -30.57 3.47
N THR A 530 -22.36 -30.59 4.57
CA THR A 530 -22.33 -31.64 5.57
C THR A 530 -23.75 -31.98 5.97
N PRO A 531 -24.04 -33.21 6.51
CA PRO A 531 -25.39 -33.53 6.97
C PRO A 531 -25.97 -32.55 7.99
N LYS A 532 -25.13 -31.92 8.81
CA LYS A 532 -25.54 -30.91 9.80
C LYS A 532 -25.99 -29.57 9.17
N ASN A 533 -25.45 -29.25 8.01
CA ASN A 533 -25.67 -27.96 7.34
C ASN A 533 -26.72 -28.06 6.22
N GLU A 534 -27.29 -29.25 5.96
CA GLU A 534 -28.15 -29.49 4.81
C GLU A 534 -29.43 -28.66 4.86
N ASP A 535 -30.04 -28.50 6.03
CA ASP A 535 -31.23 -27.65 6.22
C ASP A 535 -30.93 -26.17 5.90
N VAL A 536 -29.77 -25.67 6.32
CA VAL A 536 -29.32 -24.29 6.03
C VAL A 536 -29.12 -24.12 4.54
N ILE A 537 -28.43 -25.08 3.91
CA ILE A 537 -28.16 -25.05 2.47
C ILE A 537 -29.44 -25.08 1.67
N ASN A 538 -30.38 -26.02 1.97
CA ASN A 538 -31.64 -26.16 1.26
C ASN A 538 -32.50 -24.89 1.34
N ARG A 539 -32.43 -24.16 2.44
CA ARG A 539 -33.18 -22.92 2.65
C ARG A 539 -32.54 -21.71 1.95
N LEU A 540 -31.21 -21.64 1.89
CA LEU A 540 -30.46 -20.39 1.56
C LEU A 540 -29.64 -20.49 0.30
N GLN A 541 -29.41 -21.66 -0.29
CA GLN A 541 -28.55 -21.77 -1.47
C GLN A 541 -29.01 -20.87 -2.61
N ILE A 542 -28.07 -20.27 -3.29
CA ILE A 542 -28.27 -19.38 -4.43
C ILE A 542 -27.61 -19.95 -5.68
N SER A 543 -28.02 -19.41 -6.82
CA SER A 543 -27.38 -19.67 -8.12
C SER A 543 -26.60 -18.41 -8.56
N CYS A 544 -25.27 -18.47 -8.58
CA CYS A 544 -24.44 -17.33 -8.99
C CYS A 544 -24.83 -16.73 -10.34
N PRO A 545 -25.13 -17.53 -11.41
CA PRO A 545 -25.48 -16.98 -12.71
C PRO A 545 -26.76 -16.12 -12.72
N THR A 546 -27.68 -16.34 -11.78
CA THR A 546 -28.98 -15.64 -11.73
C THR A 546 -29.09 -14.64 -10.58
N THR A 547 -28.15 -14.62 -9.65
CA THR A 547 -28.15 -13.69 -8.53
C THR A 547 -27.96 -12.24 -9.02
N PRO A 548 -28.80 -11.28 -8.58
CA PRO A 548 -28.63 -9.87 -8.95
C PRO A 548 -27.31 -9.30 -8.43
N ILE A 549 -26.57 -8.61 -9.30
CA ILE A 549 -25.33 -7.90 -8.95
C ILE A 549 -25.35 -6.54 -9.66
N PRO A 550 -25.27 -5.42 -8.94
CA PRO A 550 -25.27 -5.33 -7.48
C PRO A 550 -26.56 -5.85 -6.84
N ALA A 551 -26.50 -6.34 -5.61
CA ALA A 551 -27.67 -6.87 -4.90
C ALA A 551 -28.78 -5.81 -4.72
N THR A 552 -28.38 -4.57 -4.54
CA THR A 552 -29.23 -3.38 -4.52
C THR A 552 -28.62 -2.32 -5.43
N MET A 553 -29.44 -1.69 -6.31
CA MET A 553 -28.95 -0.67 -7.23
C MET A 553 -28.32 0.51 -6.48
N PRO A 554 -26.99 0.72 -6.58
CA PRO A 554 -26.35 1.84 -5.91
C PRO A 554 -26.75 3.17 -6.56
N ALA A 555 -26.85 4.24 -5.76
CA ALA A 555 -26.99 5.58 -6.31
C ALA A 555 -25.77 5.92 -7.19
N ARG A 556 -25.94 6.88 -8.12
CA ARG A 556 -24.84 7.33 -8.98
C ARG A 556 -24.13 8.51 -8.33
N ASN A 557 -23.20 8.22 -7.42
CA ASN A 557 -22.37 9.23 -6.76
C ASN A 557 -20.96 8.69 -6.54
N THR A 558 -20.02 9.54 -6.12
CA THR A 558 -18.60 9.20 -5.95
C THR A 558 -18.38 8.04 -4.98
N ARG A 559 -19.18 7.92 -3.90
CA ARG A 559 -19.08 6.85 -2.91
C ARG A 559 -19.47 5.47 -3.46
N THR A 560 -20.26 5.44 -4.53
CA THR A 560 -20.75 4.19 -5.14
C THR A 560 -19.99 3.81 -6.41
N PHE A 561 -19.06 4.63 -6.86
CA PHE A 561 -18.23 4.36 -8.04
C PHE A 561 -17.58 2.97 -7.98
N ARG A 562 -16.94 2.66 -6.87
CA ARG A 562 -16.25 1.38 -6.69
C ARG A 562 -17.21 0.19 -6.61
N ARG A 563 -18.40 0.36 -6.08
CA ARG A 563 -19.43 -0.69 -6.08
C ARG A 563 -19.86 -1.04 -7.51
N TRP A 564 -20.06 -0.04 -8.37
CA TRP A 564 -20.33 -0.26 -9.79
C TRP A 564 -19.18 -0.96 -10.51
N LEU A 565 -17.95 -0.52 -10.25
CA LEU A 565 -16.77 -1.12 -10.85
C LEU A 565 -16.59 -2.57 -10.40
N ASN A 566 -16.78 -2.85 -9.11
CA ASN A 566 -16.70 -4.19 -8.56
C ASN A 566 -17.79 -5.11 -9.10
N SER A 567 -19.01 -4.59 -9.22
CA SER A 567 -20.11 -5.31 -9.91
C SER A 567 -19.72 -5.72 -11.33
N ALA A 568 -19.06 -4.82 -12.09
CA ALA A 568 -18.62 -5.12 -13.45
C ALA A 568 -17.58 -6.27 -13.49
N TYR A 569 -16.64 -6.31 -12.55
CA TYR A 569 -15.69 -7.41 -12.42
C TYR A 569 -16.38 -8.74 -12.15
N ILE A 570 -17.25 -8.78 -11.16
CA ILE A 570 -17.95 -10.01 -10.76
C ILE A 570 -18.85 -10.51 -11.90
N LEU A 571 -19.60 -9.61 -12.54
CA LEU A 571 -20.44 -9.94 -13.69
C LEU A 571 -19.63 -10.47 -14.87
N LEU A 572 -18.44 -9.90 -15.13
CA LEU A 572 -17.53 -10.43 -16.15
C LEU A 572 -17.03 -11.84 -15.79
N ALA A 573 -16.65 -12.06 -14.53
CA ALA A 573 -16.21 -13.37 -14.03
C ALA A 573 -17.33 -14.42 -14.12
N LEU A 574 -18.58 -14.00 -13.92
CA LEU A 574 -19.79 -14.83 -14.13
C LEU A 574 -20.21 -14.94 -15.61
N ARG A 575 -19.43 -14.39 -16.55
CA ARG A 575 -19.69 -14.36 -18.00
C ARG A 575 -20.95 -13.57 -18.41
N ARG A 576 -21.48 -12.72 -17.53
CA ARG A 576 -22.64 -11.83 -17.75
C ARG A 576 -22.22 -10.51 -18.39
N LYS A 577 -21.64 -10.59 -19.58
CA LYS A 577 -20.92 -9.48 -20.28
C LYS A 577 -21.80 -8.24 -20.50
N SER A 578 -23.05 -8.40 -20.88
CA SER A 578 -23.97 -7.27 -21.13
C SER A 578 -24.24 -6.47 -19.86
N GLU A 579 -24.47 -7.14 -18.74
CA GLU A 579 -24.71 -6.51 -17.45
C GLU A 579 -23.43 -5.88 -16.90
N ALA A 580 -22.27 -6.52 -17.15
CA ALA A 580 -20.97 -5.94 -16.83
C ALA A 580 -20.72 -4.61 -17.56
N LEU A 581 -21.09 -4.49 -18.84
CA LEU A 581 -21.02 -3.23 -19.58
C LEU A 581 -21.93 -2.16 -18.97
N ILE A 582 -23.17 -2.50 -18.62
CA ILE A 582 -24.09 -1.56 -17.95
C ILE A 582 -23.51 -1.06 -16.63
N ALA A 583 -22.84 -1.94 -15.86
CA ALA A 583 -22.19 -1.54 -14.62
C ALA A 583 -21.02 -0.56 -14.89
N THR A 584 -20.22 -0.80 -15.92
CA THR A 584 -19.17 0.16 -16.31
C THR A 584 -19.71 1.47 -16.85
N ASP A 585 -20.85 1.47 -17.57
CA ASP A 585 -21.50 2.71 -18.03
C ASP A 585 -21.95 3.57 -16.84
N ASN A 586 -22.51 2.95 -15.79
CA ASN A 586 -22.84 3.66 -14.55
C ASN A 586 -21.59 4.21 -13.84
N ALA A 587 -20.49 3.46 -13.79
CA ALA A 587 -19.23 3.93 -13.22
C ALA A 587 -18.66 5.10 -14.04
N GLN A 588 -18.71 5.04 -15.38
CA GLN A 588 -18.22 6.09 -16.28
C GLN A 588 -18.96 7.42 -16.10
N LEU A 589 -20.26 7.39 -15.86
CA LEU A 589 -21.05 8.60 -15.54
C LEU A 589 -20.61 9.27 -14.24
N ILE A 590 -20.01 8.53 -13.30
CA ILE A 590 -19.56 9.07 -12.02
C ILE A 590 -18.13 9.60 -12.12
N PHE A 591 -17.20 8.83 -12.67
CA PHE A 591 -15.79 9.20 -12.75
C PHE A 591 -15.13 8.64 -14.03
N PRO A 592 -15.24 9.32 -15.17
CA PRO A 592 -14.67 8.87 -16.44
C PRO A 592 -13.14 8.86 -16.47
N GLY A 593 -12.47 9.60 -15.57
CA GLY A 593 -11.00 9.66 -15.48
C GLY A 593 -10.35 8.53 -14.71
N SER A 594 -11.00 7.38 -14.54
CA SER A 594 -10.44 6.24 -13.81
C SER A 594 -9.76 5.25 -14.75
N SER A 595 -8.45 5.05 -14.57
CA SER A 595 -7.70 4.01 -15.27
C SER A 595 -8.29 2.61 -15.03
N SER A 596 -8.69 2.31 -13.80
CA SER A 596 -9.32 1.02 -13.45
C SER A 596 -10.65 0.79 -14.18
N LEU A 597 -11.44 1.84 -14.40
CA LEU A 597 -12.67 1.75 -15.19
C LEU A 597 -12.39 1.32 -16.63
N HIS A 598 -11.47 2.01 -17.29
CA HIS A 598 -11.09 1.72 -18.68
C HIS A 598 -10.43 0.34 -18.82
N TRP A 599 -9.66 -0.06 -17.82
CA TRP A 599 -9.11 -1.42 -17.73
C TRP A 599 -10.21 -2.49 -17.72
N VAL A 600 -11.18 -2.37 -16.81
CA VAL A 600 -12.29 -3.33 -16.71
C VAL A 600 -13.13 -3.35 -17.97
N ARG A 601 -13.48 -2.16 -18.48
CA ARG A 601 -14.29 -2.01 -19.68
C ARG A 601 -13.60 -2.64 -20.90
N GLY A 602 -12.31 -2.41 -21.07
CA GLY A 602 -11.49 -3.06 -22.09
C GLY A 602 -11.53 -4.59 -22.00
N ASN A 603 -11.40 -5.15 -20.79
CA ASN A 603 -11.49 -6.59 -20.57
C ASN A 603 -12.88 -7.16 -20.95
N ILE A 604 -13.96 -6.45 -20.63
CA ILE A 604 -15.33 -6.85 -21.00
C ILE A 604 -15.52 -6.82 -22.50
N LEU A 605 -15.05 -5.75 -23.17
CA LEU A 605 -15.13 -5.59 -24.62
C LEU A 605 -14.31 -6.68 -25.33
N TYR A 606 -13.11 -6.96 -24.86
CA TYR A 606 -12.29 -8.06 -25.38
C TYR A 606 -12.99 -9.42 -25.25
N ALA A 607 -13.53 -9.71 -24.07
CA ALA A 607 -14.30 -10.93 -23.82
C ALA A 607 -15.57 -11.00 -24.70
N SER A 608 -16.08 -9.85 -25.15
CA SER A 608 -17.23 -9.71 -26.07
C SER A 608 -16.81 -9.70 -27.54
N SER A 609 -15.55 -9.99 -27.86
CA SER A 609 -14.97 -9.97 -29.22
C SER A 609 -14.95 -8.58 -29.90
N ARG A 610 -15.16 -7.50 -29.15
CA ARG A 610 -15.09 -6.10 -29.60
C ARG A 610 -13.65 -5.57 -29.46
N ARG A 611 -12.74 -6.15 -30.26
CA ARG A 611 -11.27 -6.00 -30.08
C ARG A 611 -10.77 -4.57 -30.28
N ALA A 612 -11.29 -3.82 -31.24
CA ALA A 612 -10.87 -2.44 -31.50
C ALA A 612 -11.25 -1.50 -30.35
N GLU A 613 -12.43 -1.66 -29.81
CA GLU A 613 -12.90 -0.87 -28.67
C GLU A 613 -12.15 -1.27 -27.38
N ALA A 614 -11.79 -2.53 -27.21
CA ALA A 614 -10.95 -2.97 -26.11
C ALA A 614 -9.55 -2.33 -26.15
N GLU A 615 -8.94 -2.24 -27.33
CA GLU A 615 -7.66 -1.55 -27.55
C GLU A 615 -7.75 -0.07 -27.14
N GLU A 616 -8.80 0.65 -27.58
CA GLU A 616 -9.02 2.06 -27.25
C GLU A 616 -9.17 2.28 -25.73
N GLU A 617 -9.95 1.44 -25.08
CA GLU A 617 -10.14 1.52 -23.62
C GLU A 617 -8.84 1.26 -22.85
N TRP A 618 -8.05 0.26 -23.24
CA TRP A 618 -6.76 -0.01 -22.61
C TRP A 618 -5.72 1.09 -22.83
N LEU A 619 -5.69 1.69 -24.04
CA LEU A 619 -4.83 2.85 -24.31
C LEU A 619 -5.27 4.06 -23.49
N THR A 620 -6.57 4.26 -23.32
CA THR A 620 -7.11 5.30 -22.43
C THR A 620 -6.68 5.06 -20.99
N ALA A 621 -6.76 3.82 -20.48
CA ALA A 621 -6.30 3.46 -19.14
C ALA A 621 -4.83 3.84 -18.92
N LEU A 622 -3.95 3.58 -19.91
CA LEU A 622 -2.53 3.94 -19.84
C LEU A 622 -2.31 5.46 -19.88
N SER A 623 -3.09 6.18 -20.67
CA SER A 623 -2.98 7.65 -20.79
C SER A 623 -3.34 8.38 -19.50
N LEU A 624 -4.22 7.78 -18.69
CA LEU A 624 -4.65 8.32 -17.40
C LEU A 624 -3.62 8.11 -16.28
N THR A 625 -2.64 7.22 -16.47
CA THR A 625 -1.59 6.92 -15.48
C THR A 625 -0.18 7.08 -16.09
N PRO A 626 0.17 8.28 -16.61
CA PRO A 626 1.50 8.50 -17.17
C PRO A 626 2.58 8.27 -16.09
N GLY A 627 3.55 7.39 -16.36
CA GLY A 627 4.65 7.10 -15.45
C GLY A 627 4.42 5.94 -14.46
N ARG A 628 3.20 5.42 -14.37
CA ARG A 628 2.89 4.13 -13.74
C ARG A 628 1.97 3.34 -14.67
N ALA A 629 2.48 3.05 -15.86
CA ALA A 629 1.76 2.19 -16.76
C ALA A 629 1.55 0.82 -16.11
N ASP A 630 0.29 0.40 -15.99
CA ASP A 630 -0.04 -0.89 -15.42
C ASP A 630 0.51 -2.00 -16.33
N PRO A 631 1.43 -2.86 -15.85
CA PRO A 631 2.02 -3.92 -16.66
C PRO A 631 0.98 -4.93 -17.15
N LEU A 632 -0.15 -5.09 -16.44
CA LEU A 632 -1.24 -5.95 -16.89
C LEU A 632 -1.95 -5.38 -18.11
N VAL A 633 -2.13 -4.06 -18.18
CA VAL A 633 -2.71 -3.41 -19.37
C VAL A 633 -1.80 -3.60 -20.57
N TRP A 634 -0.49 -3.39 -20.39
CA TRP A 634 0.49 -3.62 -21.45
C TRP A 634 0.53 -5.10 -21.90
N SER A 635 0.43 -6.06 -20.99
CA SER A 635 0.40 -7.48 -21.35
C SER A 635 -0.85 -7.83 -22.15
N ARG A 636 -2.02 -7.28 -21.83
CA ARG A 636 -3.26 -7.48 -22.61
C ARG A 636 -3.18 -6.87 -24.02
N LEU A 637 -2.63 -5.66 -24.14
CA LEU A 637 -2.37 -5.06 -25.45
C LEU A 637 -1.40 -5.92 -26.26
N ALA A 638 -0.32 -6.41 -25.65
CA ALA A 638 0.65 -7.27 -26.30
C ALA A 638 0.03 -8.59 -26.79
N GLU A 639 -0.83 -9.21 -25.96
CA GLU A 639 -1.61 -10.41 -26.37
C GLU A 639 -2.52 -10.10 -27.56
N LEU A 640 -3.24 -8.97 -27.54
CA LEU A 640 -4.11 -8.53 -28.63
C LEU A 640 -3.32 -8.30 -29.91
N TYR A 641 -2.21 -7.58 -29.86
CA TYR A 641 -1.35 -7.31 -31.02
C TYR A 641 -0.72 -8.60 -31.56
N THR A 642 -0.34 -9.53 -30.67
CA THR A 642 0.16 -10.86 -31.08
C THR A 642 -0.89 -11.65 -31.88
N GLN A 643 -2.16 -11.62 -31.43
CA GLN A 643 -3.28 -12.28 -32.14
C GLN A 643 -3.61 -11.62 -33.49
N GLN A 644 -3.34 -10.32 -33.63
CA GLN A 644 -3.54 -9.56 -34.85
C GLN A 644 -2.33 -9.58 -35.78
N ASP A 645 -1.26 -10.30 -35.44
CA ASP A 645 0.01 -10.34 -36.17
C ASP A 645 0.74 -8.99 -36.25
N ARG A 646 0.43 -8.06 -35.38
CA ARG A 646 1.06 -6.73 -35.23
C ARG A 646 2.33 -6.87 -34.38
N ILE A 647 3.34 -7.54 -34.95
CA ILE A 647 4.53 -7.97 -34.19
C ILE A 647 5.32 -6.80 -33.58
N PRO A 648 5.59 -5.68 -34.27
CA PRO A 648 6.34 -4.58 -33.68
C PRO A 648 5.64 -3.97 -32.47
N GLU A 649 4.32 -3.79 -32.53
CA GLU A 649 3.52 -3.24 -31.43
C GLU A 649 3.43 -4.25 -30.27
N ALA A 650 3.33 -5.56 -30.58
CA ALA A 650 3.34 -6.62 -29.57
C ALA A 650 4.66 -6.64 -28.79
N LEU A 651 5.80 -6.57 -29.51
CA LEU A 651 7.13 -6.52 -28.87
C LEU A 651 7.28 -5.28 -27.98
N HIS A 652 6.86 -4.10 -28.49
CA HIS A 652 6.88 -2.87 -27.72
C HIS A 652 6.04 -3.01 -26.43
N ALA A 653 4.82 -3.51 -26.55
CA ALA A 653 3.92 -3.65 -25.40
C ALA A 653 4.45 -4.66 -24.36
N TRP A 654 5.04 -5.80 -24.78
CA TRP A 654 5.70 -6.73 -23.86
C TRP A 654 6.92 -6.12 -23.17
N GLN A 655 7.73 -5.31 -23.88
CA GLN A 655 8.86 -4.59 -23.29
C GLN A 655 8.39 -3.59 -22.22
N GLN A 656 7.28 -2.90 -22.46
CA GLN A 656 6.68 -2.01 -21.45
C GLN A 656 6.19 -2.81 -20.22
N ALA A 657 5.53 -3.95 -20.43
CA ALA A 657 5.11 -4.82 -19.34
C ALA A 657 6.31 -5.27 -18.49
N ILE A 658 7.41 -5.68 -19.12
CA ILE A 658 8.67 -6.06 -18.45
C ILE A 658 9.27 -4.89 -17.66
N GLN A 659 9.25 -3.69 -18.24
CA GLN A 659 9.85 -2.50 -17.63
C GLN A 659 9.10 -2.07 -16.35
N PHE A 660 7.78 -2.17 -16.35
CA PHE A 660 6.94 -1.64 -15.27
C PHE A 660 6.56 -2.68 -14.22
N THR A 661 6.74 -4.00 -14.50
CA THR A 661 6.36 -5.03 -13.54
C THR A 661 7.42 -5.24 -12.46
N GLY A 662 6.96 -5.32 -11.19
CA GLY A 662 7.71 -5.88 -10.06
C GLY A 662 7.45 -7.39 -9.87
N ASP A 663 6.44 -7.95 -10.54
CA ASP A 663 6.07 -9.36 -10.43
C ASP A 663 7.02 -10.24 -11.26
N ALA A 664 7.77 -11.10 -10.58
CA ALA A 664 8.72 -12.01 -11.20
C ALA A 664 8.05 -13.04 -12.15
N MET A 665 6.82 -13.46 -11.86
CA MET A 665 6.04 -14.38 -12.69
C MET A 665 5.64 -13.72 -14.00
N LEU A 666 5.04 -12.54 -13.92
CA LEU A 666 4.64 -11.76 -15.10
C LEU A 666 5.88 -11.40 -15.95
N LYS A 667 6.99 -11.02 -15.30
CA LYS A 667 8.24 -10.69 -15.98
C LYS A 667 8.80 -11.85 -16.77
N ALA A 668 8.90 -13.03 -16.14
CA ALA A 668 9.39 -14.25 -16.78
C ALA A 668 8.52 -14.67 -17.98
N ASN A 669 7.19 -14.65 -17.79
CA ASN A 669 6.25 -14.98 -18.87
C ASN A 669 6.31 -13.93 -20.00
N SER A 670 6.46 -12.65 -19.71
CA SER A 670 6.60 -11.61 -20.74
C SER A 670 7.86 -11.82 -21.60
N PHE A 671 9.01 -12.15 -20.98
CA PHE A 671 10.21 -12.50 -21.73
C PHE A 671 10.03 -13.74 -22.61
N LEU A 672 9.29 -14.76 -22.13
CA LEU A 672 8.96 -15.92 -22.94
C LEU A 672 8.12 -15.54 -24.19
N GLN A 673 7.16 -14.62 -24.05
CA GLN A 673 6.37 -14.12 -25.19
C GLN A 673 7.24 -13.32 -26.15
N VAL A 674 8.13 -12.46 -25.67
CA VAL A 674 9.11 -11.75 -26.50
C VAL A 674 9.94 -12.74 -27.31
N ALA A 675 10.45 -13.80 -26.68
CA ALA A 675 11.23 -14.82 -27.38
C ALA A 675 10.44 -15.53 -28.49
N ARG A 676 9.15 -15.81 -28.28
CA ARG A 676 8.27 -16.39 -29.30
C ARG A 676 8.08 -15.44 -30.48
N LEU A 677 7.90 -14.15 -30.22
CA LEU A 677 7.74 -13.12 -31.26
C LEU A 677 9.03 -12.90 -32.05
N GLU A 678 10.19 -12.84 -31.38
CA GLU A 678 11.50 -12.72 -32.03
C GLU A 678 11.80 -13.92 -32.91
N LEU A 679 11.47 -15.14 -32.45
CA LEU A 679 11.55 -16.32 -33.30
C LEU A 679 10.65 -16.21 -34.55
N LYS A 680 9.41 -15.74 -34.38
CA LYS A 680 8.48 -15.54 -35.48
C LYS A 680 9.01 -14.53 -36.48
N SER A 681 9.66 -13.46 -36.01
CA SER A 681 10.28 -12.42 -36.82
C SER A 681 11.61 -12.79 -37.48
N GLY A 682 12.14 -13.98 -37.17
CA GLY A 682 13.40 -14.43 -37.76
C GLY A 682 14.66 -13.96 -37.03
N HIS A 683 14.56 -13.57 -35.76
CA HIS A 683 15.63 -13.08 -34.91
C HIS A 683 16.00 -14.12 -33.81
N PRO A 684 16.65 -15.25 -34.15
CA PRO A 684 16.88 -16.34 -33.18
C PRO A 684 17.89 -16.00 -32.08
N ARG A 685 18.79 -15.02 -32.28
CA ARG A 685 19.74 -14.59 -31.24
C ARG A 685 19.05 -13.79 -30.16
N GLU A 686 18.18 -12.87 -30.56
CA GLU A 686 17.35 -12.05 -29.67
C GLU A 686 16.37 -12.93 -28.88
N ALA A 687 15.83 -13.96 -29.53
CA ALA A 687 14.99 -14.95 -28.88
C ALA A 687 15.74 -15.71 -27.80
N LEU A 688 16.99 -16.15 -28.03
CA LEU A 688 17.80 -16.81 -27.00
C LEU A 688 18.07 -15.89 -25.80
N GLN A 689 18.40 -14.62 -26.07
CA GLN A 689 18.61 -13.65 -25.01
C GLN A 689 17.35 -13.47 -24.16
N ALA A 690 16.19 -13.35 -24.79
CA ALA A 690 14.91 -13.24 -24.08
C ALA A 690 14.60 -14.50 -23.26
N LEU A 691 14.90 -15.72 -23.77
CA LEU A 691 14.74 -16.96 -22.99
C LEU A 691 15.68 -17.04 -21.77
N ASP A 692 16.90 -16.51 -21.90
CA ASP A 692 17.83 -16.44 -20.76
C ASP A 692 17.36 -15.46 -19.70
N GLU A 693 16.79 -14.31 -20.11
CA GLU A 693 16.16 -13.36 -19.19
C GLU A 693 14.91 -13.94 -18.55
N ALA A 694 14.10 -14.71 -19.30
CA ALA A 694 12.94 -15.40 -18.76
C ALA A 694 13.31 -16.30 -17.60
N VAL A 695 14.36 -17.14 -17.78
CA VAL A 695 14.84 -18.05 -16.72
C VAL A 695 15.43 -17.28 -15.54
N ARG A 696 16.22 -16.23 -15.79
CA ARG A 696 16.80 -15.38 -14.72
C ARG A 696 15.74 -14.67 -13.87
N SER A 697 14.63 -14.30 -14.50
CA SER A 697 13.52 -13.60 -13.84
C SER A 697 12.53 -14.55 -13.17
N ALA A 698 12.55 -15.84 -13.52
CA ALA A 698 11.56 -16.81 -13.05
C ALA A 698 11.70 -17.10 -11.55
N PRO A 699 10.61 -17.06 -10.78
CA PRO A 699 10.63 -17.46 -9.39
C PRO A 699 10.80 -18.97 -9.25
N PRO A 700 11.37 -19.47 -8.13
CA PRO A 700 11.63 -20.90 -7.93
C PRO A 700 10.39 -21.78 -8.12
N GLN A 701 9.21 -21.29 -7.76
CA GLN A 701 7.94 -22.00 -7.91
C GLN A 701 7.61 -22.28 -9.39
N LEU A 702 7.90 -21.33 -10.28
CA LEU A 702 7.66 -21.47 -11.71
C LEU A 702 8.62 -22.50 -12.34
N LEU A 703 9.86 -22.54 -11.86
CA LEU A 703 10.87 -23.49 -12.31
C LEU A 703 10.66 -24.91 -11.75
N ALA A 704 10.02 -25.02 -10.60
CA ALA A 704 9.74 -26.31 -9.94
C ALA A 704 8.58 -27.09 -10.57
N LEU A 705 7.77 -26.49 -11.44
CA LEU A 705 6.71 -27.17 -12.19
C LEU A 705 7.31 -28.03 -13.30
N ASN A 706 7.72 -29.24 -12.94
CA ASN A 706 8.45 -30.16 -13.82
C ASN A 706 7.55 -31.19 -14.52
N GLN A 707 6.24 -31.06 -14.50
CA GLN A 707 5.32 -32.02 -15.14
C GLN A 707 4.45 -31.31 -16.21
N GLY A 708 4.44 -31.93 -17.39
CA GLY A 708 3.64 -31.50 -18.53
C GLY A 708 4.21 -30.26 -19.25
N ARG A 709 3.34 -29.55 -19.96
CA ARG A 709 3.70 -28.29 -20.66
C ARG A 709 3.89 -27.16 -19.65
N SER A 710 5.05 -27.14 -19.03
CA SER A 710 5.44 -26.14 -18.03
C SER A 710 6.24 -24.99 -18.68
N PHE A 711 6.46 -23.94 -17.91
CA PHE A 711 7.34 -22.82 -18.31
C PHE A 711 8.73 -23.33 -18.75
N SER A 712 9.33 -24.26 -18.00
CA SER A 712 10.63 -24.86 -18.33
C SER A 712 10.63 -25.65 -19.65
N PHE A 713 9.51 -26.31 -19.96
CA PHE A 713 9.30 -26.98 -21.25
C PHE A 713 9.27 -25.97 -22.41
N ASP A 714 8.50 -24.87 -22.26
CA ASP A 714 8.40 -23.84 -23.29
C ASP A 714 9.75 -23.16 -23.54
N VAL A 715 10.52 -22.89 -22.49
CA VAL A 715 11.88 -22.35 -22.60
C VAL A 715 12.80 -23.32 -23.34
N ALA A 716 12.77 -24.64 -23.02
CA ALA A 716 13.59 -25.62 -23.68
C ALA A 716 13.24 -25.75 -25.18
N GLN A 717 11.94 -25.75 -25.51
CA GLN A 717 11.51 -25.78 -26.92
C GLN A 717 11.92 -24.48 -27.66
N GLY A 718 11.79 -23.33 -27.05
CA GLY A 718 12.20 -22.06 -27.63
C GLY A 718 13.70 -22.03 -27.92
N ARG A 719 14.52 -22.49 -26.96
CA ARG A 719 15.97 -22.64 -27.14
C ARG A 719 16.32 -23.59 -28.26
N ALA A 720 15.65 -24.74 -28.34
CA ALA A 720 15.85 -25.71 -29.43
C ALA A 720 15.52 -25.11 -30.80
N ALA A 721 14.41 -24.40 -30.91
CA ALA A 721 14.00 -23.75 -32.15
C ALA A 721 14.98 -22.62 -32.56
N SER A 722 15.46 -21.83 -31.63
CA SER A 722 16.46 -20.77 -31.86
C SER A 722 17.81 -21.37 -32.31
N SER A 723 18.34 -22.37 -31.60
CA SER A 723 19.60 -23.02 -31.95
C SER A 723 19.54 -23.64 -33.34
N ARG A 724 18.42 -24.30 -33.70
CA ARG A 724 18.23 -24.85 -35.04
C ARG A 724 18.31 -23.75 -36.13
N ARG A 725 17.65 -22.60 -35.91
CA ARG A 725 17.68 -21.49 -36.87
C ARG A 725 19.05 -20.85 -37.00
N LEU A 726 19.88 -20.95 -35.96
CA LEU A 726 21.28 -20.51 -35.99
C LEU A 726 22.23 -21.54 -36.63
N GLY A 727 21.72 -22.73 -36.99
CA GLY A 727 22.51 -23.82 -37.58
C GLY A 727 23.19 -24.73 -36.57
N ASP A 728 23.04 -24.49 -35.26
CA ASP A 728 23.59 -25.36 -34.23
C ASP A 728 22.61 -26.49 -33.91
N ILE A 729 22.63 -27.52 -34.77
CA ILE A 729 21.73 -28.67 -34.64
C ILE A 729 22.05 -29.49 -33.38
N ALA A 730 23.33 -29.57 -33.00
CA ALA A 730 23.73 -30.32 -31.81
C ALA A 730 23.13 -29.72 -30.54
N GLN A 731 23.20 -28.39 -30.39
CA GLN A 731 22.61 -27.69 -29.25
C GLN A 731 21.06 -27.72 -29.30
N ALA A 732 20.46 -27.65 -30.50
CA ALA A 732 19.02 -27.79 -30.67
C ALA A 732 18.53 -29.16 -30.18
N ILE A 733 19.25 -30.26 -30.48
CA ILE A 733 18.93 -31.59 -29.98
C ILE A 733 19.00 -31.64 -28.46
N THR A 734 20.07 -31.11 -27.85
CA THR A 734 20.23 -31.11 -26.41
C THR A 734 19.04 -30.41 -25.70
N PHE A 735 18.64 -29.25 -26.19
CA PHE A 735 17.46 -28.53 -25.60
C PHE A 735 16.15 -29.26 -25.89
N GLN A 736 16.01 -29.92 -27.03
CA GLN A 736 14.78 -30.64 -27.34
C GLN A 736 14.70 -31.96 -26.54
N GLU A 737 15.82 -32.63 -26.25
CA GLU A 737 15.89 -33.75 -25.31
C GLU A 737 15.44 -33.33 -23.89
N GLN A 738 15.84 -32.13 -23.43
CA GLN A 738 15.33 -31.55 -22.19
C GLN A 738 13.82 -31.34 -22.23
N ALA A 739 13.30 -30.81 -23.36
CA ALA A 739 11.86 -30.58 -23.51
C ALA A 739 11.06 -31.89 -23.42
N VAL A 740 11.46 -32.95 -24.13
CA VAL A 740 10.76 -34.24 -24.06
C VAL A 740 10.92 -34.95 -22.71
N HIS A 741 11.99 -34.66 -21.99
CA HIS A 741 12.15 -35.15 -20.61
C HIS A 741 11.13 -34.42 -19.65
N LEU A 742 10.95 -33.13 -19.80
CA LEU A 742 9.99 -32.34 -19.01
C LEU A 742 8.53 -32.69 -19.34
N ALA A 743 8.23 -32.96 -20.61
CA ALA A 743 6.91 -33.36 -21.09
C ALA A 743 6.95 -34.66 -21.92
N PRO A 744 7.11 -35.82 -21.30
CA PRO A 744 7.28 -37.11 -22.00
C PRO A 744 6.08 -37.52 -22.88
N ASN A 745 4.92 -36.94 -22.61
CA ASN A 745 3.66 -37.22 -23.32
C ASN A 745 3.34 -36.21 -24.44
N ALA A 746 4.24 -35.25 -24.72
CA ALA A 746 4.06 -34.27 -25.78
C ALA A 746 4.49 -34.84 -27.13
N ALA A 747 3.57 -35.42 -27.89
CA ALA A 747 3.84 -36.05 -29.20
C ALA A 747 4.55 -35.10 -30.18
N GLU A 748 4.13 -33.84 -30.23
CA GLU A 748 4.72 -32.79 -31.08
C GLU A 748 6.21 -32.57 -30.77
N ALA A 749 6.58 -32.61 -29.47
CA ALA A 749 7.97 -32.44 -29.05
C ALA A 749 8.86 -33.61 -29.50
N TRP A 750 8.35 -34.85 -29.45
CA TRP A 750 9.02 -36.01 -30.00
C TRP A 750 9.14 -35.95 -31.51
N SER A 751 8.09 -35.52 -32.21
CA SER A 751 8.14 -35.34 -33.67
C SER A 751 9.16 -34.28 -34.05
N TYR A 752 9.29 -33.21 -33.28
CA TYR A 752 10.30 -32.18 -33.53
C TYR A 752 11.71 -32.68 -33.24
N LEU A 753 11.92 -33.46 -32.19
CA LEU A 753 13.21 -34.14 -31.90
C LEU A 753 13.63 -35.09 -33.02
N ALA A 754 12.70 -35.87 -33.58
CA ALA A 754 12.97 -36.76 -34.70
C ALA A 754 13.50 -35.98 -35.92
N LYS A 755 12.89 -34.84 -36.25
CA LYS A 755 13.35 -33.96 -37.34
C LYS A 755 14.77 -33.41 -37.10
N LEU A 756 15.13 -33.11 -35.85
CA LEU A 756 16.47 -32.65 -35.49
C LEU A 756 17.51 -33.79 -35.65
N TYR A 757 17.18 -35.01 -35.18
CA TYR A 757 18.04 -36.19 -35.40
C TYR A 757 18.23 -36.51 -36.87
N GLN A 758 17.19 -36.39 -37.71
CA GLN A 758 17.28 -36.52 -39.15
C GLN A 758 18.29 -35.53 -39.75
N GLN A 759 18.22 -34.25 -39.37
CA GLN A 759 19.14 -33.22 -39.81
C GLN A 759 20.60 -33.48 -39.43
N GLN A 760 20.83 -34.20 -38.31
CA GLN A 760 22.16 -34.57 -37.82
C GLN A 760 22.63 -35.97 -38.37
N GLY A 761 21.76 -36.68 -39.11
CA GLY A 761 22.08 -38.00 -39.62
C GLY A 761 22.01 -39.16 -38.60
N ARG A 762 21.38 -38.90 -37.41
CA ARG A 762 21.22 -39.90 -36.33
C ARG A 762 19.98 -40.76 -36.57
N THR A 763 20.03 -41.65 -37.55
CA THR A 763 18.88 -42.44 -38.05
C THR A 763 18.24 -43.35 -36.99
N ALA A 764 19.01 -43.98 -36.13
CA ALA A 764 18.49 -44.87 -35.08
C ALA A 764 17.69 -44.05 -34.00
N ASP A 765 18.16 -42.85 -33.67
CA ASP A 765 17.51 -41.96 -32.70
C ASP A 765 16.26 -41.33 -33.30
N GLN A 766 16.31 -40.97 -34.59
CA GLN A 766 15.16 -40.51 -35.36
C GLN A 766 14.03 -41.53 -35.29
N GLN A 767 14.29 -42.80 -35.66
CA GLN A 767 13.27 -43.84 -35.66
C GLN A 767 12.63 -44.04 -34.27
N ARG A 768 13.44 -44.04 -33.22
CA ARG A 768 12.93 -44.14 -31.84
C ARG A 768 12.01 -42.98 -31.47
N ALA A 769 12.41 -41.75 -31.79
CA ALA A 769 11.61 -40.54 -31.51
C ALA A 769 10.29 -40.53 -32.32
N GLU A 770 10.33 -40.96 -33.62
CA GLU A 770 9.13 -41.09 -34.45
C GLU A 770 8.16 -42.15 -33.92
N GLN A 771 8.67 -43.32 -33.52
CA GLN A 771 7.85 -44.37 -32.89
C GLN A 771 7.17 -43.87 -31.62
N ARG A 772 7.89 -43.12 -30.77
CA ARG A 772 7.34 -42.56 -29.55
C ARG A 772 6.26 -41.52 -29.85
N ALA A 773 6.48 -40.64 -30.81
CA ALA A 773 5.48 -39.64 -31.23
C ALA A 773 4.18 -40.31 -31.72
N LYS A 774 4.30 -41.31 -32.63
CA LYS A 774 3.14 -42.06 -33.16
C LYS A 774 2.38 -42.82 -32.06
N ALA A 775 3.10 -43.43 -31.12
CA ALA A 775 2.45 -44.11 -29.99
C ALA A 775 1.64 -43.16 -29.11
N LEU A 776 2.12 -41.93 -28.90
CA LEU A 776 1.41 -40.88 -28.11
C LEU A 776 0.20 -40.31 -28.88
N GLU A 777 0.33 -40.12 -30.20
CA GLU A 777 -0.80 -39.69 -31.06
C GLU A 777 -1.93 -40.72 -31.06
N ALA A 778 -1.61 -42.02 -31.08
CA ALA A 778 -2.59 -43.12 -31.04
C ALA A 778 -3.31 -43.25 -29.70
N THR A 779 -2.74 -42.75 -28.61
CA THR A 779 -3.33 -42.80 -27.26
C THR A 779 -4.07 -41.55 -26.85
N SER A 780 -3.97 -40.46 -27.61
CA SER A 780 -4.74 -39.22 -27.36
C SER A 780 -6.18 -39.42 -27.85
N PRO A 781 -7.22 -39.16 -27.02
CA PRO A 781 -8.58 -39.10 -27.53
C PRO A 781 -8.68 -38.00 -28.60
N ALA A 782 -9.41 -38.30 -29.69
CA ALA A 782 -9.69 -37.30 -30.73
C ALA A 782 -10.30 -36.02 -30.14
N PRO A 783 -9.98 -34.82 -30.66
CA PRO A 783 -10.35 -33.53 -30.12
C PRO A 783 -11.86 -33.29 -30.03
#